data_6e6a3549912a8bfa4adf72413286050f
#
_entry.id   6e6a3549912a8bfa4adf72413286050f
#
_cell.length_a   1.000
_cell.length_b   1.000
_cell.length_c   1.000
_cell.angle_alpha   90.00
_cell.angle_beta   90.00
_cell.angle_gamma   90.00
#
_symmetry.space_group_name_H-M   'P 1'
#
loop_
_entity.id
_entity.type
_entity.pdbx_description
1 polymer ?
#
loop_
_entity_poly.entity_id
_entity_poly.type
_entity_poly.pdbx_seq_one_letter_code
_entity_poly.pdbx_strand_id
1 'polypeptide(L)'
;MSMSKIKNNVSITEMSRRGFIQSAAVLSGAAAVAGTVSLPFSAYAQTPQGIRPDETSETIKYSACLVNCGSRCPLKVHVKDGVIRRISNETMFDDSTFGLHQIRPCLRGRSVRWKTYNPDRLKYPMKRVGKRGEGKFERISWDEATSIIADKLKYTIDTYGNEAIYYQYGTGSTGANLHGRTACKRLLSTVGGFLSDYGTYSYSQLTGIVPYVYGDMLESLLTEIENSDLVVMFGHNLAETRMSGGGQFYETLNALDKSKSKVIIIDPRRTDSVTTLGAEWIPIYPGTDAALVAALGYVMIQEGITDEAFLREYCIGWDKQTLPASAPENGSYKDYILGNGPDGIAKTPEWASQLTGISVARIIQLAREIGNARAAWISQGWGIQRTSNGEQACRAIMMLPLMSGHIGRPGTNTGCWGGSIEYPVASFAIPNPVKTQIPTFMWSEAVARGEELTSKNAGVRNKDKLDTGIKFMWCYSSNVIGNQHADLNKTHELLQDESKCEFILVWDNHMTPSAKYADILLPDVTTVETNDLINNSYASGAYHYMVRLQNAIEPLWENRPNYDVLADIAEKLGVKEKFTEGRTYQEWIEYCYNQVKANNPALPSFAETNDMGIVDRKLPPRSAYVALEAFRQDPIANPLKTASGKIEIYSEKLMQDTEGWILPEGDRIPAIPEYCKNEEGVENVTLKEKFPLQMTGFHDKGHVHSTYFNVAMLREAIPHQFWLNPVDAAQRGLKSGDIAEIYNERGRLHIRVKVTDRVLPGVIAVPQGAWRSLDTTGVDTGGCINTLTSWHPSPFAKGNPQHTNLVEVKRA
;
A
#
# COMPACT_ATOMS: atom_id res chain seq x y z
N MET A 1 -20.83 -18.36 -59.76
CA MET A 1 -22.08 -18.82 -59.13
C MET A 1 -22.24 -18.12 -57.78
N SER A 2 -23.23 -17.38 -57.74
CA SER A 2 -23.92 -16.55 -56.75
C SER A 2 -23.68 -16.90 -55.27
N MET A 3 -23.11 -15.95 -54.52
CA MET A 3 -23.34 -15.81 -53.09
C MET A 3 -24.60 -15.00 -52.87
N SER A 4 -25.65 -15.61 -52.34
CA SER A 4 -26.85 -14.90 -51.91
C SER A 4 -27.32 -15.40 -50.56
N LYS A 5 -27.42 -14.42 -49.64
CA LYS A 5 -28.33 -14.34 -48.49
C LYS A 5 -28.12 -15.28 -47.30
N ILE A 6 -27.48 -14.73 -46.27
CA ILE A 6 -28.02 -14.92 -44.90
C ILE A 6 -28.12 -13.51 -44.27
N LYS A 7 -29.35 -12.99 -44.25
CA LYS A 7 -29.73 -11.87 -43.39
C LYS A 7 -30.20 -12.48 -42.07
N ASN A 8 -29.40 -12.43 -41.02
CA ASN A 8 -29.88 -12.58 -39.66
C ASN A 8 -29.90 -11.22 -39.01
N ASN A 9 -31.03 -10.57 -39.02
CA ASN A 9 -31.36 -9.45 -38.16
C ASN A 9 -31.53 -9.99 -36.74
N VAL A 10 -30.48 -9.97 -35.94
CA VAL A 10 -30.61 -10.11 -34.48
C VAL A 10 -30.72 -8.73 -33.94
N SER A 11 -31.87 -8.38 -33.38
CA SER A 11 -32.09 -7.12 -32.66
C SER A 11 -31.23 -7.06 -31.40
N ILE A 12 -30.46 -6.00 -31.27
CA ILE A 12 -29.55 -5.75 -30.09
C ILE A 12 -30.34 -5.63 -28.75
N THR A 13 -31.66 -5.56 -28.82
CA THR A 13 -32.55 -5.44 -27.65
C THR A 13 -32.77 -6.74 -26.88
N GLU A 14 -32.34 -7.90 -27.37
CA GLU A 14 -32.58 -9.21 -26.75
C GLU A 14 -31.31 -9.90 -26.22
N MET A 15 -30.14 -9.26 -26.30
CA MET A 15 -28.92 -9.84 -25.74
C MET A 15 -28.84 -9.67 -24.24
N SER A 16 -28.71 -10.78 -23.52
CA SER A 16 -28.42 -10.74 -22.10
C SER A 16 -27.05 -10.06 -21.86
N ARG A 17 -26.86 -9.40 -20.71
CA ARG A 17 -25.58 -8.77 -20.30
C ARG A 17 -24.40 -9.73 -20.43
N ARG A 18 -24.61 -11.02 -20.20
CA ARG A 18 -23.60 -12.07 -20.32
C ARG A 18 -23.22 -12.34 -21.79
N GLY A 19 -24.21 -12.31 -22.69
CA GLY A 19 -24.01 -12.46 -24.15
C GLY A 19 -23.25 -11.26 -24.74
N PHE A 20 -23.52 -10.04 -24.24
CA PHE A 20 -22.80 -8.84 -24.68
C PHE A 20 -21.32 -8.88 -24.28
N ILE A 21 -21.02 -9.29 -23.04
CA ILE A 21 -19.63 -9.40 -22.55
C ILE A 21 -18.88 -10.51 -23.30
N GLN A 22 -19.52 -11.64 -23.58
CA GLN A 22 -18.93 -12.73 -24.37
C GLN A 22 -18.66 -12.31 -25.80
N SER A 23 -19.58 -11.57 -26.42
CA SER A 23 -19.41 -11.07 -27.79
C SER A 23 -18.31 -10.02 -27.90
N ALA A 24 -18.14 -9.16 -26.88
CA ALA A 24 -17.05 -8.20 -26.81
C ALA A 24 -15.68 -8.88 -26.61
N ALA A 25 -15.61 -9.98 -25.86
CA ALA A 25 -14.40 -10.78 -25.69
C ALA A 25 -14.00 -11.52 -26.98
N VAL A 26 -14.95 -11.99 -27.75
CA VAL A 26 -14.71 -12.66 -29.06
C VAL A 26 -14.27 -11.65 -30.13
N LEU A 27 -14.81 -10.45 -30.13
CA LEU A 27 -14.41 -9.38 -31.06
C LEU A 27 -12.99 -8.86 -30.73
N SER A 28 -12.59 -8.80 -29.47
CA SER A 28 -11.22 -8.45 -29.08
C SER A 28 -10.20 -9.55 -29.41
N GLY A 29 -10.60 -10.82 -29.38
CA GLY A 29 -9.75 -11.94 -29.79
C GLY A 29 -9.56 -12.04 -31.31
N ALA A 30 -10.59 -11.70 -32.11
CA ALA A 30 -10.52 -11.72 -33.58
C ALA A 30 -9.69 -10.56 -34.17
N ALA A 31 -9.62 -9.41 -33.47
CA ALA A 31 -8.80 -8.26 -33.89
C ALA A 31 -7.30 -8.50 -33.71
N ALA A 32 -6.89 -9.45 -32.87
CA ALA A 32 -5.48 -9.81 -32.65
C ALA A 32 -4.87 -10.67 -33.79
N VAL A 33 -5.68 -11.21 -34.69
CA VAL A 33 -5.27 -12.10 -35.79
C VAL A 33 -5.21 -11.36 -37.14
N ALA A 34 -5.91 -10.24 -37.28
CA ALA A 34 -5.88 -9.43 -38.52
C ALA A 34 -5.04 -8.19 -38.30
N GLY A 35 -3.82 -8.21 -38.87
CA GLY A 35 -2.89 -7.08 -38.79
C GLY A 35 -3.52 -5.77 -39.27
N THR A 36 -3.21 -4.72 -38.53
CA THR A 36 -3.30 -3.30 -38.88
C THR A 36 -4.64 -2.80 -39.43
N VAL A 37 -5.60 -2.58 -38.59
CA VAL A 37 -6.60 -1.53 -38.79
C VAL A 37 -6.56 -0.59 -37.61
N SER A 38 -5.96 0.57 -37.78
CA SER A 38 -6.05 1.70 -36.86
C SER A 38 -7.49 2.25 -36.94
N LEU A 39 -8.36 1.79 -36.06
CA LEU A 39 -9.63 2.45 -35.83
C LEU A 39 -9.39 3.67 -34.95
N PRO A 40 -9.81 4.87 -35.37
CA PRO A 40 -9.63 6.06 -34.56
C PRO A 40 -10.42 5.91 -33.25
N PHE A 41 -9.77 6.20 -32.14
CA PHE A 41 -10.33 6.15 -30.77
C PHE A 41 -11.61 6.98 -30.59
N SER A 42 -11.91 7.89 -31.52
CA SER A 42 -13.11 8.72 -31.55
C SER A 42 -14.42 7.94 -31.80
N ALA A 43 -14.36 6.71 -32.30
CA ALA A 43 -15.57 5.92 -32.55
C ALA A 43 -16.21 5.33 -31.26
N TYR A 44 -15.49 5.31 -30.14
CA TYR A 44 -16.01 4.85 -28.85
C TYR A 44 -16.54 5.97 -27.93
N ALA A 45 -16.46 7.21 -28.37
CA ALA A 45 -16.97 8.35 -27.59
C ALA A 45 -18.47 8.61 -27.74
N GLN A 46 -19.14 7.93 -28.65
CA GLN A 46 -20.60 7.95 -28.69
C GLN A 46 -21.14 6.84 -27.79
N THR A 47 -21.31 7.18 -26.51
CA THR A 47 -22.19 6.40 -25.63
C THR A 47 -23.54 6.25 -26.33
N PRO A 48 -24.09 5.04 -26.46
CA PRO A 48 -25.49 4.91 -26.84
C PRO A 48 -26.30 5.83 -25.94
N GLN A 49 -27.18 6.64 -26.51
CA GLN A 49 -28.19 7.37 -25.76
C GLN A 49 -29.19 6.36 -25.17
N GLY A 50 -28.71 5.47 -24.30
CA GLY A 50 -29.53 4.68 -23.42
C GLY A 50 -30.09 5.64 -22.39
N ILE A 51 -31.37 5.60 -22.16
CA ILE A 51 -32.19 6.35 -21.23
C ILE A 51 -31.31 6.89 -20.07
N ARG A 52 -30.85 8.13 -20.20
CA ARG A 52 -30.26 8.82 -19.07
C ARG A 52 -31.38 9.00 -18.06
N PRO A 53 -31.24 8.57 -16.81
CA PRO A 53 -32.17 8.98 -15.78
C PRO A 53 -32.30 10.50 -15.88
N ASP A 54 -33.50 11.00 -15.71
CA ASP A 54 -33.78 12.43 -15.71
C ASP A 54 -32.89 13.11 -14.66
N GLU A 55 -31.79 13.70 -15.11
CA GLU A 55 -30.81 14.35 -14.23
C GLU A 55 -31.42 15.58 -13.52
N THR A 56 -32.49 16.10 -14.03
CA THR A 56 -33.18 17.28 -13.47
C THR A 56 -33.87 17.01 -12.14
N SER A 57 -34.11 15.73 -11.80
CA SER A 57 -34.73 15.30 -10.54
C SER A 57 -33.73 14.79 -9.48
N GLU A 58 -32.45 14.72 -9.78
CA GLU A 58 -31.42 14.24 -8.86
C GLU A 58 -30.72 15.43 -8.15
N THR A 59 -30.56 15.33 -6.85
CA THR A 59 -29.66 16.21 -6.09
C THR A 59 -28.24 15.69 -6.20
N ILE A 60 -27.29 16.57 -6.48
CA ILE A 60 -25.88 16.21 -6.58
C ILE A 60 -25.17 16.64 -5.31
N LYS A 61 -24.39 15.70 -4.73
CA LYS A 61 -23.50 15.92 -3.62
C LYS A 61 -22.09 15.46 -3.99
N TYR A 62 -21.11 15.95 -3.27
CA TYR A 62 -19.71 15.63 -3.54
C TYR A 62 -19.11 14.83 -2.38
N SER A 63 -18.34 13.82 -2.71
CA SER A 63 -17.61 12.96 -1.77
C SER A 63 -16.29 12.52 -2.38
N ALA A 64 -15.62 11.57 -1.77
CA ALA A 64 -14.41 10.96 -2.31
C ALA A 64 -14.30 9.47 -1.96
N CYS A 65 -13.55 8.74 -2.78
CA CYS A 65 -13.16 7.37 -2.49
C CYS A 65 -11.94 7.38 -1.56
N LEU A 66 -12.14 7.11 -0.28
CA LEU A 66 -11.13 7.22 0.77
C LEU A 66 -10.50 5.87 1.14
N VAL A 67 -10.28 5.00 0.18
CA VAL A 67 -9.61 3.72 0.42
C VAL A 67 -8.09 3.81 0.25
N ASN A 68 -7.36 2.85 0.78
CA ASN A 68 -5.89 2.85 0.86
C ASN A 68 -5.14 2.68 -0.49
N CYS A 69 -5.79 2.84 -1.63
CA CYS A 69 -5.03 2.98 -2.88
C CYS A 69 -4.35 4.35 -3.00
N GLY A 70 -4.70 5.29 -2.12
CA GLY A 70 -4.09 6.61 -2.01
C GLY A 70 -4.46 7.61 -3.09
N SER A 71 -5.37 7.28 -4.01
CA SER A 71 -5.74 8.22 -5.09
C SER A 71 -6.81 9.24 -4.68
N ARG A 72 -7.49 9.04 -3.55
CA ARG A 72 -8.54 9.95 -3.00
C ARG A 72 -9.45 10.57 -4.05
N CYS A 73 -9.91 9.75 -5.02
CA CYS A 73 -10.66 10.22 -6.18
C CYS A 73 -11.94 10.96 -5.78
N PRO A 74 -12.16 12.22 -6.20
CA PRO A 74 -13.41 12.92 -6.00
C PRO A 74 -14.57 12.19 -6.69
N LEU A 75 -15.72 12.18 -6.03
CA LEU A 75 -16.94 11.52 -6.47
C LEU A 75 -18.10 12.52 -6.56
N LYS A 76 -18.86 12.43 -7.64
CA LYS A 76 -20.16 13.08 -7.78
C LYS A 76 -21.24 12.07 -7.43
N VAL A 77 -21.96 12.30 -6.35
CA VAL A 77 -22.97 11.40 -5.78
C VAL A 77 -24.35 11.89 -6.18
N HIS A 78 -25.09 11.10 -6.93
CA HIS A 78 -26.43 11.42 -7.40
C HIS A 78 -27.47 10.80 -6.46
N VAL A 79 -28.24 11.64 -5.83
CA VAL A 79 -29.23 11.28 -4.81
C VAL A 79 -30.64 11.65 -5.30
N LYS A 80 -31.58 10.73 -5.14
CA LYS A 80 -33.01 10.96 -5.37
C LYS A 80 -33.80 10.33 -4.21
N ASP A 81 -34.69 11.10 -3.62
CA ASP A 81 -35.51 10.65 -2.48
C ASP A 81 -34.67 10.09 -1.31
N GLY A 82 -33.56 10.73 -0.98
CA GLY A 82 -32.63 10.30 0.08
C GLY A 82 -31.83 9.03 -0.25
N VAL A 83 -31.87 8.52 -1.49
CA VAL A 83 -31.19 7.29 -1.89
C VAL A 83 -30.15 7.58 -2.99
N ILE A 84 -28.93 7.07 -2.83
CA ILE A 84 -27.89 7.16 -3.85
C ILE A 84 -28.27 6.33 -5.06
N ARG A 85 -28.47 6.97 -6.19
CA ARG A 85 -28.82 6.31 -7.45
C ARG A 85 -27.59 5.88 -8.24
N ARG A 86 -26.58 6.73 -8.32
CA ARG A 86 -25.34 6.46 -9.04
C ARG A 86 -24.17 7.28 -8.51
N ILE A 87 -22.97 6.86 -8.87
CA ILE A 87 -21.72 7.57 -8.64
C ILE A 87 -21.10 7.88 -10.00
N SER A 88 -20.69 9.13 -10.20
CA SER A 88 -19.98 9.55 -11.42
C SER A 88 -18.69 10.28 -11.10
N ASN A 89 -17.95 10.65 -12.14
CA ASN A 89 -16.77 11.48 -12.00
C ASN A 89 -17.17 12.87 -11.51
N GLU A 90 -16.30 13.49 -10.75
CA GLU A 90 -16.32 14.92 -10.56
C GLU A 90 -16.03 15.61 -11.92
N THR A 91 -16.69 16.70 -12.25
CA THR A 91 -16.66 17.34 -13.58
C THR A 91 -16.31 18.83 -13.54
N MET A 92 -15.95 19.37 -12.39
CA MET A 92 -15.57 20.79 -12.26
C MET A 92 -14.29 21.12 -13.06
N PHE A 93 -13.35 20.15 -13.10
CA PHE A 93 -12.12 20.25 -13.88
C PHE A 93 -12.06 19.07 -14.85
N ASP A 94 -12.03 19.37 -16.14
CA ASP A 94 -11.90 18.38 -17.21
C ASP A 94 -10.45 18.29 -17.75
N ASP A 95 -10.23 17.45 -18.76
CA ASP A 95 -8.92 17.21 -19.34
C ASP A 95 -8.31 18.45 -20.04
N SER A 96 -9.12 19.47 -20.33
CA SER A 96 -8.65 20.74 -20.92
C SER A 96 -8.12 21.71 -19.86
N THR A 97 -8.51 21.53 -18.59
CA THR A 97 -8.09 22.37 -17.49
C THR A 97 -6.64 22.06 -17.10
N PHE A 98 -5.74 23.04 -17.19
CA PHE A 98 -4.31 22.92 -16.88
C PHE A 98 -3.55 21.93 -17.75
N GLY A 99 -4.11 21.44 -18.87
CA GLY A 99 -3.50 20.35 -19.66
C GLY A 99 -3.47 19.01 -18.90
N LEU A 100 -4.41 18.79 -17.99
CA LEU A 100 -4.42 17.73 -17.01
C LEU A 100 -5.63 16.83 -17.17
N HIS A 101 -5.46 15.54 -16.82
CA HIS A 101 -6.55 14.60 -16.87
C HIS A 101 -7.58 14.84 -15.79
N GLN A 102 -8.85 14.65 -16.15
CA GLN A 102 -9.91 14.51 -15.20
C GLN A 102 -9.63 13.31 -14.27
N ILE A 103 -9.77 13.50 -12.96
CA ILE A 103 -9.62 12.41 -11.99
C ILE A 103 -10.86 11.51 -12.07
N ARG A 104 -10.68 10.33 -12.59
CA ARG A 104 -11.77 9.36 -12.80
C ARG A 104 -11.67 8.23 -11.77
N PRO A 105 -12.66 8.06 -10.89
CA PRO A 105 -12.67 6.93 -9.97
C PRO A 105 -12.76 5.63 -10.77
N CYS A 106 -11.92 4.66 -10.37
CA CYS A 106 -11.95 3.32 -10.91
C CYS A 106 -13.22 2.57 -10.46
N LEU A 107 -13.33 1.33 -10.87
CA LEU A 107 -14.47 0.48 -10.53
C LEU A 107 -14.73 0.39 -9.01
N ARG A 108 -13.70 0.43 -8.15
CA ARG A 108 -13.85 0.44 -6.68
C ARG A 108 -14.51 1.72 -6.18
N GLY A 109 -14.02 2.89 -6.62
CA GLY A 109 -14.61 4.18 -6.26
C GLY A 109 -16.06 4.33 -6.75
N ARG A 110 -16.37 3.82 -7.94
CA ARG A 110 -17.74 3.79 -8.47
C ARG A 110 -18.66 2.83 -7.69
N SER A 111 -18.08 1.88 -6.95
CA SER A 111 -18.81 0.91 -6.13
C SER A 111 -19.08 1.37 -4.71
N VAL A 112 -18.76 2.62 -4.33
CA VAL A 112 -19.06 3.17 -3.00
C VAL A 112 -20.53 2.98 -2.61
N ARG A 113 -21.46 3.14 -3.57
CA ARG A 113 -22.88 2.85 -3.37
C ARG A 113 -23.13 1.41 -2.86
N TRP A 114 -22.46 0.43 -3.46
CA TRP A 114 -22.60 -0.98 -3.08
C TRP A 114 -21.93 -1.30 -1.74
N LYS A 115 -20.90 -0.54 -1.36
CA LYS A 115 -20.34 -0.57 -0.01
C LYS A 115 -21.33 -0.01 1.00
N THR A 116 -21.96 1.13 0.70
CA THR A 116 -22.89 1.83 1.60
C THR A 116 -24.14 1.01 1.90
N TYR A 117 -24.73 0.39 0.88
CA TYR A 117 -25.96 -0.43 0.99
C TYR A 117 -25.67 -1.94 1.08
N ASN A 118 -24.46 -2.32 1.48
CA ASN A 118 -24.09 -3.72 1.62
C ASN A 118 -24.91 -4.39 2.74
N PRO A 119 -25.42 -5.62 2.56
CA PRO A 119 -26.14 -6.33 3.61
C PRO A 119 -25.32 -6.61 4.87
N ASP A 120 -23.99 -6.69 4.76
CA ASP A 120 -23.07 -6.92 5.89
C ASP A 120 -22.80 -5.64 6.71
N ARG A 121 -23.47 -4.51 6.40
CA ARG A 121 -23.32 -3.27 7.17
C ARG A 121 -23.72 -3.46 8.63
N LEU A 122 -22.86 -2.99 9.53
CA LEU A 122 -23.19 -2.84 10.95
C LEU A 122 -24.27 -1.77 11.11
N LYS A 123 -25.26 -2.03 11.96
CA LYS A 123 -26.48 -1.20 12.07
C LYS A 123 -26.65 -0.50 13.41
N TYR A 124 -26.08 -1.04 14.45
CA TYR A 124 -26.20 -0.59 15.84
C TYR A 124 -24.99 -1.04 16.67
N PRO A 125 -24.73 -0.42 17.81
CA PRO A 125 -23.68 -0.87 18.73
C PRO A 125 -23.97 -2.27 19.27
N MET A 126 -22.92 -3.04 19.47
CA MET A 126 -23.01 -4.43 19.91
C MET A 126 -21.96 -4.76 20.95
N LYS A 127 -22.31 -5.67 21.86
CA LYS A 127 -21.43 -6.23 22.88
C LYS A 127 -21.26 -7.72 22.65
N ARG A 128 -20.06 -8.22 22.83
CA ARG A 128 -19.75 -9.65 22.68
C ARG A 128 -20.44 -10.50 23.75
N VAL A 129 -20.99 -11.64 23.32
CA VAL A 129 -21.61 -12.66 24.19
C VAL A 129 -20.99 -14.05 24.05
N GLY A 130 -20.02 -14.22 23.11
CA GLY A 130 -19.29 -15.46 22.90
C GLY A 130 -17.78 -15.27 23.11
N LYS A 131 -16.99 -16.24 22.66
CA LYS A 131 -15.53 -16.11 22.64
C LYS A 131 -15.12 -15.15 21.54
N ARG A 132 -13.99 -14.49 21.72
CA ARG A 132 -13.38 -13.67 20.65
C ARG A 132 -13.12 -14.51 19.40
N GLY A 133 -13.46 -13.97 18.24
CA GLY A 133 -13.37 -14.64 16.95
C GLY A 133 -14.63 -15.39 16.52
N GLU A 134 -15.57 -15.72 17.44
CA GLU A 134 -16.84 -16.36 17.05
C GLU A 134 -17.83 -15.43 16.35
N GLY A 135 -17.74 -14.13 16.57
CA GLY A 135 -18.66 -13.14 16.00
C GLY A 135 -20.06 -13.18 16.58
N LYS A 136 -20.22 -13.57 17.85
CA LYS A 136 -21.49 -13.59 18.58
C LYS A 136 -21.66 -12.33 19.41
N PHE A 137 -22.72 -11.59 19.13
CA PHE A 137 -22.98 -10.28 19.71
C PHE A 137 -24.46 -10.13 20.12
N GLU A 138 -24.69 -9.30 21.12
CA GLU A 138 -26.00 -8.72 21.43
C GLU A 138 -26.02 -7.24 21.16
N ARG A 139 -27.16 -6.70 20.74
CA ARG A 139 -27.33 -5.26 20.52
C ARG A 139 -27.40 -4.55 21.87
N ILE A 140 -26.72 -3.42 21.97
CA ILE A 140 -26.77 -2.49 23.11
C ILE A 140 -27.10 -1.07 22.64
N SER A 141 -27.38 -0.16 23.57
CA SER A 141 -27.57 1.25 23.25
C SER A 141 -26.24 1.96 23.06
N TRP A 142 -26.25 3.12 22.41
CA TRP A 142 -25.10 4.00 22.33
C TRP A 142 -24.62 4.47 23.70
N ASP A 143 -25.56 4.75 24.62
CA ASP A 143 -25.21 5.18 25.97
C ASP A 143 -24.50 4.06 26.76
N GLU A 144 -24.98 2.83 26.68
CA GLU A 144 -24.30 1.66 27.24
C GLU A 144 -22.91 1.45 26.62
N ALA A 145 -22.80 1.51 25.28
CA ALA A 145 -21.54 1.33 24.59
C ALA A 145 -20.49 2.38 25.01
N THR A 146 -20.87 3.66 25.02
CA THR A 146 -19.97 4.75 25.39
C THR A 146 -19.59 4.71 26.86
N SER A 147 -20.48 4.26 27.75
CA SER A 147 -20.21 4.04 29.18
C SER A 147 -19.18 2.94 29.39
N ILE A 148 -19.36 1.77 28.76
CA ILE A 148 -18.40 0.66 28.84
C ILE A 148 -17.03 1.08 28.34
N ILE A 149 -16.96 1.79 27.21
CA ILE A 149 -15.69 2.26 26.63
C ILE A 149 -14.99 3.24 27.58
N ALA A 150 -15.73 4.21 28.14
CA ALA A 150 -15.17 5.18 29.07
C ALA A 150 -14.65 4.51 30.34
N ASP A 151 -15.42 3.58 30.92
CA ASP A 151 -15.04 2.82 32.13
C ASP A 151 -13.79 1.97 31.89
N LYS A 152 -13.71 1.29 30.74
CA LYS A 152 -12.56 0.47 30.37
C LYS A 152 -11.31 1.31 30.07
N LEU A 153 -11.45 2.45 29.43
CA LEU A 153 -10.34 3.40 29.25
C LEU A 153 -9.82 3.88 30.59
N LYS A 154 -10.73 4.33 31.47
CA LYS A 154 -10.36 4.80 32.80
C LYS A 154 -9.68 3.69 33.61
N TYR A 155 -10.24 2.49 33.65
CA TYR A 155 -9.65 1.34 34.33
C TYR A 155 -8.23 1.04 33.80
N THR A 156 -8.06 1.02 32.47
CA THR A 156 -6.74 0.73 31.87
C THR A 156 -5.71 1.80 32.24
N ILE A 157 -6.12 3.08 32.20
CA ILE A 157 -5.25 4.21 32.58
C ILE A 157 -4.87 4.12 34.07
N ASP A 158 -5.84 3.90 34.95
CA ASP A 158 -5.63 3.86 36.40
C ASP A 158 -4.79 2.64 36.83
N THR A 159 -4.89 1.50 36.11
CA THR A 159 -4.24 0.24 36.48
C THR A 159 -2.85 0.08 35.83
N TYR A 160 -2.73 0.40 34.56
CA TYR A 160 -1.55 0.11 33.73
C TYR A 160 -0.88 1.36 33.15
N GLY A 161 -1.56 2.51 33.16
CA GLY A 161 -1.11 3.73 32.51
C GLY A 161 -1.46 3.79 31.01
N ASN A 162 -1.25 4.95 30.41
CA ASN A 162 -1.62 5.24 29.03
C ASN A 162 -0.84 4.42 27.98
N GLU A 163 0.35 3.92 28.33
CA GLU A 163 1.14 3.07 27.44
C GLU A 163 0.51 1.70 27.20
N ALA A 164 -0.42 1.26 28.05
CA ALA A 164 -1.22 0.04 27.88
C ALA A 164 -2.35 0.17 26.84
N ILE A 165 -2.65 1.38 26.38
CA ILE A 165 -3.64 1.66 25.34
C ILE A 165 -2.95 1.72 24.01
N TYR A 166 -3.37 0.92 23.03
CA TYR A 166 -2.82 0.92 21.69
C TYR A 166 -3.90 1.26 20.67
N TYR A 167 -3.58 2.23 19.80
CA TYR A 167 -4.41 2.54 18.64
C TYR A 167 -3.91 1.74 17.44
N GLN A 168 -4.67 0.70 17.05
CA GLN A 168 -4.28 -0.24 16.00
C GLN A 168 -4.18 0.44 14.63
N TYR A 169 -3.15 0.06 13.90
CA TYR A 169 -3.00 0.45 12.50
C TYR A 169 -4.26 0.12 11.68
N GLY A 170 -4.71 1.06 10.87
CA GLY A 170 -5.91 0.88 10.05
C GLY A 170 -5.87 1.76 8.81
N THR A 171 -6.30 1.21 7.67
CA THR A 171 -6.25 1.89 6.37
C THR A 171 -7.58 1.87 5.61
N GLY A 172 -8.65 1.46 6.28
CA GLY A 172 -9.99 1.40 5.69
C GLY A 172 -10.56 2.77 5.30
N SER A 173 -10.14 3.84 6.00
CA SER A 173 -10.53 5.23 5.75
C SER A 173 -9.29 6.15 5.73
N THR A 174 -8.21 5.74 5.09
CA THR A 174 -6.91 6.44 5.12
C THR A 174 -6.97 7.85 4.55
N GLY A 175 -7.95 8.14 3.71
CA GLY A 175 -8.09 9.44 3.08
C GLY A 175 -8.83 10.50 3.89
N ALA A 176 -9.48 10.14 5.00
CA ALA A 176 -10.16 11.08 5.88
C ALA A 176 -9.17 11.99 6.60
N ASN A 177 -9.53 13.25 6.80
CA ASN A 177 -8.70 14.23 7.50
C ASN A 177 -9.13 14.42 8.96
N LEU A 178 -10.39 14.75 9.20
CA LEU A 178 -10.91 14.98 10.55
C LEU A 178 -11.67 13.76 11.07
N HIS A 179 -12.45 13.10 10.20
CA HIS A 179 -13.26 11.94 10.57
C HIS A 179 -12.39 10.74 10.98
N GLY A 180 -12.91 9.94 11.88
CA GLY A 180 -12.37 8.63 12.24
C GLY A 180 -11.03 8.70 12.97
N ARG A 181 -9.94 8.34 12.30
CA ARG A 181 -8.61 8.17 12.90
C ARG A 181 -8.14 9.41 13.67
N THR A 182 -8.27 10.58 13.08
CA THR A 182 -7.81 11.84 13.70
C THR A 182 -8.63 12.16 14.94
N ALA A 183 -9.94 12.01 14.88
CA ALA A 183 -10.83 12.23 16.02
C ALA A 183 -10.57 11.24 17.17
N CYS A 184 -10.41 9.94 16.86
CA CYS A 184 -10.07 8.92 17.87
C CYS A 184 -8.74 9.21 18.55
N LYS A 185 -7.69 9.52 17.79
CA LYS A 185 -6.36 9.85 18.34
C LYS A 185 -6.40 11.14 19.14
N ARG A 186 -7.21 12.12 18.74
CA ARG A 186 -7.41 13.35 19.52
C ARG A 186 -8.01 13.03 20.90
N LEU A 187 -9.05 12.20 20.99
CA LEU A 187 -9.61 11.81 22.27
C LEU A 187 -8.58 11.09 23.15
N LEU A 188 -7.88 10.09 22.60
CA LEU A 188 -6.86 9.37 23.35
C LEU A 188 -5.72 10.29 23.83
N SER A 189 -5.29 11.25 22.99
CA SER A 189 -4.30 12.24 23.41
C SER A 189 -4.82 13.17 24.49
N THR A 190 -6.13 13.50 24.46
CA THR A 190 -6.77 14.36 25.49
C THR A 190 -6.81 13.69 26.85
N VAL A 191 -6.93 12.36 26.92
CA VAL A 191 -6.95 11.58 28.18
C VAL A 191 -5.56 11.11 28.65
N GLY A 192 -4.48 11.67 28.11
CA GLY A 192 -3.12 11.35 28.54
C GLY A 192 -2.27 10.57 27.52
N GLY A 193 -2.83 10.23 26.39
CA GLY A 193 -2.11 9.58 25.27
C GLY A 193 -2.28 8.07 25.17
N PHE A 194 -1.50 7.47 24.31
CA PHE A 194 -1.55 6.05 23.99
C PHE A 194 -0.22 5.59 23.39
N LEU A 195 0.10 4.31 23.49
CA LEU A 195 1.21 3.69 22.78
C LEU A 195 0.96 3.82 21.27
N SER A 196 1.83 4.52 20.58
CA SER A 196 1.72 4.71 19.13
C SER A 196 2.63 3.77 18.37
N ASP A 197 2.30 3.60 17.09
CA ASP A 197 3.11 2.85 16.15
C ASP A 197 3.95 3.77 15.26
N TYR A 198 5.02 3.20 14.68
CA TYR A 198 5.74 3.80 13.58
C TYR A 198 5.89 2.80 12.42
N GLY A 199 6.07 3.33 11.21
CA GLY A 199 6.04 2.53 10.00
C GLY A 199 4.62 2.15 9.58
N THR A 200 4.50 1.17 8.71
CA THR A 200 3.22 0.65 8.20
C THR A 200 3.37 -0.78 7.72
N TYR A 201 2.29 -1.52 7.55
CA TYR A 201 2.31 -2.81 6.83
C TYR A 201 2.75 -2.68 5.37
N SER A 202 2.65 -1.47 4.80
CA SER A 202 2.84 -1.26 3.37
C SER A 202 4.27 -0.97 2.97
N TYR A 203 5.02 -0.15 3.75
CA TYR A 203 6.33 0.35 3.31
C TYR A 203 7.29 0.75 4.45
N SER A 204 7.18 0.10 5.63
CA SER A 204 8.08 0.34 6.77
C SER A 204 9.55 0.15 6.45
N GLN A 205 9.87 -0.88 5.67
CA GLN A 205 11.25 -1.22 5.38
C GLN A 205 11.90 -0.16 4.48
N LEU A 206 11.16 0.30 3.46
CA LEU A 206 11.62 1.38 2.58
C LEU A 206 11.77 2.69 3.36
N THR A 207 10.72 3.14 4.06
CA THR A 207 10.76 4.41 4.80
C THR A 207 11.70 4.38 5.99
N GLY A 208 11.98 3.21 6.56
CA GLY A 208 12.94 3.04 7.63
C GLY A 208 14.38 3.21 7.16
N ILE A 209 14.70 2.73 5.95
CA ILE A 209 16.09 2.67 5.47
C ILE A 209 16.50 3.86 4.60
N VAL A 210 15.58 4.48 3.84
CA VAL A 210 15.89 5.60 2.94
C VAL A 210 16.58 6.78 3.64
N PRO A 211 16.18 7.16 4.89
CA PRO A 211 16.88 8.23 5.61
C PRO A 211 18.37 7.97 5.87
N TYR A 212 18.78 6.70 5.93
CA TYR A 212 20.20 6.32 6.07
C TYR A 212 20.99 6.37 4.76
N VAL A 213 20.31 6.61 3.64
CA VAL A 213 20.94 6.78 2.31
C VAL A 213 20.89 8.25 1.88
N TYR A 214 19.72 8.88 1.97
CA TYR A 214 19.45 10.23 1.46
C TYR A 214 19.12 11.27 2.55
N GLY A 215 18.98 10.88 3.80
CA GLY A 215 18.58 11.75 4.90
C GLY A 215 17.07 12.02 4.98
N ASP A 216 16.32 11.80 3.90
CA ASP A 216 14.87 11.98 3.81
C ASP A 216 14.30 11.13 2.66
N MET A 217 12.98 11.00 2.61
CA MET A 217 12.28 10.42 1.45
C MET A 217 12.30 11.45 0.31
N LEU A 218 13.13 11.20 -0.69
CA LEU A 218 13.34 12.10 -1.84
C LEU A 218 12.98 11.35 -3.12
N GLU A 219 11.98 11.84 -3.84
CA GLU A 219 11.42 11.19 -5.02
C GLU A 219 11.09 12.22 -6.11
N SER A 220 11.47 11.91 -7.35
CA SER A 220 11.02 12.72 -8.49
C SER A 220 9.56 12.42 -8.83
N LEU A 221 8.85 13.40 -9.39
CA LEU A 221 7.47 13.19 -9.85
C LEU A 221 7.46 12.30 -11.10
N LEU A 222 6.48 11.41 -11.21
CA LEU A 222 6.32 10.50 -12.35
C LEU A 222 6.22 11.21 -13.71
N THR A 223 5.81 12.47 -13.72
CA THR A 223 5.82 13.32 -14.92
C THR A 223 7.20 13.51 -15.52
N GLU A 224 8.28 13.39 -14.71
CA GLU A 224 9.66 13.49 -15.21
C GLU A 224 10.05 12.33 -16.14
N ILE A 225 9.30 11.24 -16.18
CA ILE A 225 9.46 10.18 -17.19
C ILE A 225 9.39 10.75 -18.60
N GLU A 226 8.74 11.89 -18.82
CA GLU A 226 8.73 12.55 -20.14
C GLU A 226 10.12 12.94 -20.65
N ASN A 227 11.09 13.09 -19.76
CA ASN A 227 12.48 13.46 -20.06
C ASN A 227 13.44 12.26 -20.10
N SER A 228 12.96 11.03 -19.82
CA SER A 228 13.75 9.80 -19.85
C SER A 228 13.80 9.16 -21.23
N ASP A 229 14.73 8.24 -21.46
CA ASP A 229 14.78 7.34 -22.61
C ASP A 229 14.71 5.85 -22.19
N LEU A 230 14.93 5.58 -20.90
CA LEU A 230 14.76 4.27 -20.30
C LEU A 230 13.98 4.39 -18.98
N VAL A 231 13.03 3.50 -18.76
CA VAL A 231 12.28 3.37 -17.51
C VAL A 231 12.43 1.95 -16.99
N VAL A 232 12.98 1.80 -15.77
CA VAL A 232 13.14 0.51 -15.10
C VAL A 232 12.35 0.51 -13.80
N MET A 233 11.40 -0.39 -13.68
CA MET A 233 10.48 -0.48 -12.54
C MET A 233 10.62 -1.83 -11.84
N PHE A 234 11.02 -1.82 -10.57
CA PHE A 234 11.10 -3.02 -9.71
C PHE A 234 9.83 -3.17 -8.89
N GLY A 235 9.09 -4.25 -9.06
CA GLY A 235 7.87 -4.52 -8.30
C GLY A 235 6.86 -3.37 -8.27
N HIS A 236 6.84 -2.52 -9.32
CA HIS A 236 6.06 -1.29 -9.39
C HIS A 236 4.87 -1.45 -10.34
N ASN A 237 3.72 -1.83 -9.81
CA ASN A 237 2.54 -2.22 -10.57
C ASN A 237 1.43 -1.16 -10.49
N LEU A 238 1.55 -0.10 -11.27
CA LEU A 238 0.61 1.04 -11.27
C LEU A 238 -0.77 0.66 -11.84
N ALA A 239 -0.83 -0.17 -12.87
CA ALA A 239 -2.08 -0.52 -13.55
C ALA A 239 -3.06 -1.34 -12.69
N GLU A 240 -2.58 -2.04 -11.67
CA GLU A 240 -3.44 -2.78 -10.74
C GLU A 240 -3.65 -2.01 -9.42
N THR A 241 -2.64 -1.27 -8.95
CA THR A 241 -2.68 -0.62 -7.64
C THR A 241 -3.15 0.83 -7.69
N ARG A 242 -2.90 1.54 -8.79
CA ARG A 242 -3.14 2.99 -8.98
C ARG A 242 -4.06 3.27 -10.18
N MET A 243 -5.16 2.57 -10.26
CA MET A 243 -6.10 2.57 -11.41
C MET A 243 -6.86 3.89 -11.63
N SER A 244 -6.65 4.91 -10.82
CA SER A 244 -7.30 6.20 -10.98
C SER A 244 -6.90 6.88 -12.28
N GLY A 245 -7.88 7.25 -13.10
CA GLY A 245 -7.62 8.09 -14.27
C GLY A 245 -7.41 9.54 -13.84
N GLY A 246 -6.20 10.03 -13.90
CA GLY A 246 -5.76 11.33 -13.39
C GLY A 246 -4.86 11.20 -12.17
N GLY A 247 -4.58 9.98 -11.70
CA GLY A 247 -3.56 9.70 -10.71
C GLY A 247 -2.29 9.17 -11.37
N GLN A 248 -1.39 8.63 -10.56
CA GLN A 248 -0.04 8.22 -10.96
C GLN A 248 0.01 7.33 -12.20
N PHE A 249 -0.93 6.41 -12.36
CA PHE A 249 -0.95 5.53 -13.53
C PHE A 249 -1.15 6.30 -14.84
N TYR A 250 -2.08 7.26 -14.85
CA TYR A 250 -2.42 8.03 -16.03
C TYR A 250 -1.31 9.04 -16.38
N GLU A 251 -0.69 9.63 -15.38
CA GLU A 251 0.49 10.50 -15.56
C GLU A 251 1.66 9.75 -16.19
N THR A 252 1.90 8.52 -15.71
CA THR A 252 2.93 7.65 -16.28
C THR A 252 2.66 7.34 -17.75
N LEU A 253 1.41 7.01 -18.12
CA LEU A 253 1.03 6.78 -19.52
C LEU A 253 1.31 8.01 -20.39
N ASN A 254 0.94 9.20 -19.92
CA ASN A 254 1.17 10.43 -20.66
C ASN A 254 2.65 10.80 -20.79
N ALA A 255 3.41 10.63 -19.72
CA ALA A 255 4.85 10.89 -19.76
C ALA A 255 5.56 9.94 -20.72
N LEU A 256 5.16 8.64 -20.73
CA LEU A 256 5.67 7.65 -21.68
C LEU A 256 5.23 7.94 -23.13
N ASP A 257 4.01 8.45 -23.34
CA ASP A 257 3.56 8.84 -24.68
C ASP A 257 4.40 9.99 -25.23
N LYS A 258 4.84 10.90 -24.40
CA LYS A 258 5.74 12.00 -24.79
C LYS A 258 7.17 11.54 -25.01
N SER A 259 7.75 10.80 -24.07
CA SER A 259 9.16 10.40 -24.10
C SER A 259 9.45 9.27 -25.08
N LYS A 260 8.47 8.37 -25.29
CA LYS A 260 8.66 7.10 -26.04
C LYS A 260 9.77 6.22 -25.45
N SER A 261 10.00 6.34 -24.13
CA SER A 261 11.01 5.57 -23.42
C SER A 261 10.78 4.05 -23.55
N LYS A 262 11.87 3.30 -23.61
CA LYS A 262 11.82 1.85 -23.39
C LYS A 262 11.43 1.62 -21.93
N VAL A 263 10.46 0.72 -21.68
CA VAL A 263 10.01 0.35 -20.32
C VAL A 263 10.40 -1.08 -20.02
N ILE A 264 11.02 -1.31 -18.86
CA ILE A 264 11.38 -2.62 -18.34
C ILE A 264 10.74 -2.76 -16.96
N ILE A 265 10.00 -3.84 -16.74
CA ILE A 265 9.41 -4.17 -15.43
C ILE A 265 10.01 -5.48 -14.92
N ILE A 266 10.64 -5.41 -13.76
CA ILE A 266 11.21 -6.54 -13.03
C ILE A 266 10.23 -6.90 -11.91
N ASP A 267 9.59 -8.05 -12.02
CA ASP A 267 8.52 -8.46 -11.07
C ASP A 267 8.36 -10.00 -11.13
N PRO A 268 8.11 -10.68 -10.02
CA PRO A 268 7.79 -12.12 -10.01
C PRO A 268 6.58 -12.49 -10.87
N ARG A 269 5.68 -11.53 -11.12
CA ARG A 269 4.48 -11.68 -11.95
C ARG A 269 4.55 -10.81 -13.20
N ARG A 270 4.05 -11.32 -14.30
CA ARG A 270 3.70 -10.48 -15.45
C ARG A 270 2.42 -9.72 -15.14
N THR A 271 2.57 -8.55 -14.53
CA THR A 271 1.48 -7.68 -14.09
C THR A 271 0.76 -7.02 -15.27
N ASP A 272 -0.41 -6.43 -15.01
CA ASP A 272 -1.11 -5.67 -16.05
C ASP A 272 -0.35 -4.40 -16.46
N SER A 273 0.54 -3.89 -15.61
CA SER A 273 1.44 -2.78 -15.98
C SER A 273 2.37 -3.16 -17.14
N VAL A 274 2.86 -4.40 -17.21
CA VAL A 274 3.69 -4.86 -18.33
C VAL A 274 2.97 -4.68 -19.67
N THR A 275 1.72 -5.13 -19.74
CA THR A 275 0.93 -5.02 -20.98
C THR A 275 0.51 -3.58 -21.27
N THR A 276 0.06 -2.85 -20.24
CA THR A 276 -0.53 -1.52 -20.43
C THR A 276 0.51 -0.46 -20.74
N LEU A 277 1.73 -0.60 -20.20
CA LEU A 277 2.84 0.32 -20.46
C LEU A 277 3.70 -0.11 -21.66
N GLY A 278 3.36 -1.21 -22.32
CA GLY A 278 4.18 -1.76 -23.42
C GLY A 278 5.59 -2.20 -22.98
N ALA A 279 5.71 -2.68 -21.73
CA ALA A 279 6.97 -2.97 -21.09
C ALA A 279 7.52 -4.37 -21.45
N GLU A 280 8.84 -4.48 -21.47
CA GLU A 280 9.51 -5.77 -21.35
C GLU A 280 9.37 -6.29 -19.91
N TRP A 281 8.97 -7.55 -19.75
CA TRP A 281 8.92 -8.20 -18.45
C TRP A 281 10.17 -9.03 -18.20
N ILE A 282 10.86 -8.76 -17.10
CA ILE A 282 11.95 -9.59 -16.59
C ILE A 282 11.42 -10.29 -15.33
N PRO A 283 11.12 -11.59 -15.42
CA PRO A 283 10.70 -12.36 -14.25
C PRO A 283 11.88 -12.56 -13.29
N ILE A 284 11.60 -12.50 -11.98
CA ILE A 284 12.59 -12.65 -10.92
C ILE A 284 12.01 -13.48 -9.77
N TYR A 285 12.82 -14.28 -9.09
CA TYR A 285 12.39 -14.95 -7.86
C TYR A 285 12.20 -13.92 -6.72
N PRO A 286 11.12 -14.02 -5.92
CA PRO A 286 10.84 -13.09 -4.83
C PRO A 286 12.01 -12.91 -3.86
N GLY A 287 12.33 -11.65 -3.52
CA GLY A 287 13.35 -11.33 -2.52
C GLY A 287 14.80 -11.44 -3.00
N THR A 288 15.05 -11.51 -4.32
CA THR A 288 16.41 -11.63 -4.88
C THR A 288 16.88 -10.37 -5.63
N ASP A 289 16.16 -9.29 -5.50
CA ASP A 289 16.44 -8.01 -6.20
C ASP A 289 17.84 -7.46 -5.87
N ALA A 290 18.29 -7.57 -4.61
CA ALA A 290 19.62 -7.10 -4.22
C ALA A 290 20.75 -7.90 -4.90
N ALA A 291 20.55 -9.20 -5.16
CA ALA A 291 21.50 -10.01 -5.91
C ALA A 291 21.58 -9.57 -7.39
N LEU A 292 20.43 -9.29 -8.01
CA LEU A 292 20.39 -8.74 -9.36
C LEU A 292 21.18 -7.43 -9.45
N VAL A 293 20.89 -6.48 -8.54
CA VAL A 293 21.53 -5.16 -8.55
C VAL A 293 23.05 -5.26 -8.36
N ALA A 294 23.52 -6.12 -7.46
CA ALA A 294 24.96 -6.32 -7.26
C ALA A 294 25.64 -6.84 -8.54
N ALA A 295 24.99 -7.76 -9.27
CA ALA A 295 25.53 -8.28 -10.53
C ALA A 295 25.46 -7.24 -11.67
N LEU A 296 24.41 -6.40 -11.70
CA LEU A 296 24.39 -5.26 -12.63
C LEU A 296 25.57 -4.32 -12.36
N GLY A 297 25.83 -4.02 -11.09
CA GLY A 297 27.00 -3.23 -10.66
C GLY A 297 28.33 -3.88 -11.06
N TYR A 298 28.45 -5.22 -10.92
CA TYR A 298 29.64 -5.96 -11.35
C TYR A 298 29.92 -5.73 -12.85
N VAL A 299 28.92 -5.90 -13.71
CA VAL A 299 29.06 -5.68 -15.15
C VAL A 299 29.43 -4.22 -15.45
N MET A 300 28.75 -3.26 -14.79
CA MET A 300 28.99 -1.83 -15.00
C MET A 300 30.44 -1.44 -14.63
N ILE A 301 30.97 -2.00 -13.55
CA ILE A 301 32.37 -1.79 -13.13
C ILE A 301 33.33 -2.40 -14.14
N GLN A 302 33.10 -3.67 -14.54
CA GLN A 302 33.99 -4.37 -15.48
C GLN A 302 34.04 -3.72 -16.85
N GLU A 303 32.93 -3.14 -17.31
CA GLU A 303 32.82 -2.48 -18.60
C GLU A 303 33.13 -0.96 -18.56
N GLY A 304 33.39 -0.42 -17.36
CA GLY A 304 33.75 1.00 -17.21
C GLY A 304 32.59 1.95 -17.51
N ILE A 305 31.36 1.52 -17.28
CA ILE A 305 30.12 2.30 -17.49
C ILE A 305 29.48 2.78 -16.18
N THR A 306 30.24 2.78 -15.09
CA THR A 306 29.89 3.47 -13.82
C THR A 306 30.28 4.94 -13.87
N ASP A 307 29.49 5.83 -13.26
CA ASP A 307 29.87 7.24 -13.08
C ASP A 307 30.74 7.40 -11.83
N GLU A 308 32.03 6.98 -11.96
CA GLU A 308 33.00 7.05 -10.84
C GLU A 308 33.20 8.48 -10.32
N ALA A 309 33.08 9.49 -11.18
CA ALA A 309 33.22 10.88 -10.75
C ALA A 309 32.08 11.30 -9.83
N PHE A 310 30.85 10.99 -10.22
CA PHE A 310 29.68 11.24 -9.38
C PHE A 310 29.78 10.50 -8.03
N LEU A 311 30.12 9.21 -8.06
CA LEU A 311 30.19 8.36 -6.86
C LEU A 311 31.22 8.89 -5.86
N ARG A 312 32.39 9.38 -6.31
CA ARG A 312 33.41 9.93 -5.44
C ARG A 312 33.10 11.33 -4.92
N GLU A 313 32.42 12.14 -5.71
CA GLU A 313 32.08 13.52 -5.30
C GLU A 313 30.89 13.55 -4.33
N TYR A 314 29.83 12.78 -4.61
CA TYR A 314 28.54 12.89 -3.92
C TYR A 314 28.24 11.79 -2.91
N CYS A 315 29.01 10.69 -2.91
CA CYS A 315 28.70 9.52 -2.09
C CYS A 315 29.79 9.18 -1.07
N ILE A 316 29.37 8.52 0.02
CA ILE A 316 30.24 7.91 1.03
C ILE A 316 30.10 6.38 0.91
N GLY A 317 31.25 5.65 0.93
CA GLY A 317 31.26 4.18 0.97
C GLY A 317 31.24 3.47 -0.39
N TRP A 318 31.47 4.19 -1.48
CA TRP A 318 31.58 3.56 -2.82
C TRP A 318 32.85 2.73 -2.96
N ASP A 319 34.01 3.32 -2.70
CA ASP A 319 35.31 2.69 -2.83
C ASP A 319 36.21 3.08 -1.63
N LYS A 320 37.47 2.62 -1.62
CA LYS A 320 38.43 2.93 -0.53
C LYS A 320 38.63 4.42 -0.31
N GLN A 321 38.47 5.27 -1.34
CA GLN A 321 38.67 6.71 -1.22
C GLN A 321 37.50 7.40 -0.52
N THR A 322 36.34 6.81 -0.61
CA THR A 322 35.07 7.34 -0.05
C THR A 322 34.63 6.63 1.22
N LEU A 323 35.37 5.61 1.68
CA LEU A 323 35.08 4.92 2.93
C LEU A 323 35.28 5.83 4.15
N PRO A 324 34.40 5.82 5.16
CA PRO A 324 34.65 6.46 6.44
C PRO A 324 35.74 5.71 7.23
N ALA A 325 36.46 6.45 8.09
CA ALA A 325 37.57 5.88 8.85
C ALA A 325 37.21 4.74 9.80
N SER A 326 35.94 4.67 10.21
CA SER A 326 35.40 3.61 11.08
C SER A 326 35.13 2.31 10.34
N ALA A 327 35.05 2.34 8.99
CA ALA A 327 34.73 1.17 8.19
C ALA A 327 35.92 0.22 8.05
N PRO A 328 35.69 -1.10 7.90
CA PRO A 328 36.74 -2.04 7.52
C PRO A 328 37.40 -1.62 6.19
N GLU A 329 38.70 -1.89 6.02
CA GLU A 329 39.47 -1.49 4.83
C GLU A 329 38.87 -2.00 3.50
N ASN A 330 38.23 -3.17 3.54
CA ASN A 330 37.52 -3.80 2.42
C ASN A 330 35.98 -3.74 2.56
N GLY A 331 35.48 -2.73 3.28
CA GLY A 331 34.05 -2.56 3.58
C GLY A 331 33.27 -1.73 2.54
N SER A 332 33.87 -1.34 1.43
CA SER A 332 33.19 -0.54 0.41
C SER A 332 32.20 -1.36 -0.42
N TYR A 333 31.21 -0.69 -1.00
CA TYR A 333 30.24 -1.36 -1.87
C TYR A 333 30.89 -1.93 -3.15
N LYS A 334 31.92 -1.25 -3.66
CA LYS A 334 32.73 -1.73 -4.79
C LYS A 334 33.50 -3.00 -4.44
N ASP A 335 34.10 -3.07 -3.22
CA ASP A 335 34.77 -4.29 -2.74
C ASP A 335 33.79 -5.45 -2.59
N TYR A 336 32.60 -5.20 -2.05
CA TYR A 336 31.54 -6.20 -1.97
C TYR A 336 31.13 -6.75 -3.34
N ILE A 337 30.93 -5.87 -4.33
CA ILE A 337 30.56 -6.28 -5.69
C ILE A 337 31.67 -7.11 -6.34
N LEU A 338 32.93 -6.70 -6.20
CA LEU A 338 34.07 -7.35 -6.85
C LEU A 338 34.56 -8.63 -6.14
N GLY A 339 34.01 -8.96 -4.96
CA GLY A 339 34.43 -10.11 -4.16
C GLY A 339 35.69 -9.86 -3.32
N ASN A 340 36.07 -8.58 -3.14
CA ASN A 340 37.14 -8.18 -2.25
C ASN A 340 36.63 -7.91 -0.83
N GLY A 341 35.31 -7.89 -0.64
CA GLY A 341 34.64 -7.68 0.62
C GLY A 341 34.77 -8.88 1.57
N PRO A 342 34.19 -8.78 2.80
CA PRO A 342 34.33 -9.80 3.83
C PRO A 342 33.82 -11.21 3.47
N ASP A 343 32.87 -11.31 2.56
CA ASP A 343 32.32 -12.59 2.09
C ASP A 343 33.16 -13.27 1.00
N GLY A 344 34.11 -12.58 0.40
CA GLY A 344 35.04 -13.08 -0.62
C GLY A 344 34.34 -13.55 -1.92
N ILE A 345 33.08 -13.18 -2.14
CA ILE A 345 32.27 -13.64 -3.28
C ILE A 345 32.08 -12.52 -4.30
N ALA A 346 32.61 -12.69 -5.50
CA ALA A 346 32.31 -11.76 -6.61
C ALA A 346 30.84 -11.90 -7.06
N LYS A 347 30.17 -10.79 -7.19
CA LYS A 347 28.73 -10.74 -7.54
C LYS A 347 28.53 -10.80 -9.05
N THR A 348 29.06 -11.86 -9.68
CA THR A 348 29.02 -12.03 -11.14
C THR A 348 27.61 -12.27 -11.67
N PRO A 349 27.35 -12.07 -12.96
CA PRO A 349 26.08 -12.45 -13.57
C PRO A 349 25.69 -13.92 -13.37
N GLU A 350 26.69 -14.82 -13.35
CA GLU A 350 26.49 -16.26 -13.10
C GLU A 350 26.00 -16.53 -11.68
N TRP A 351 26.60 -15.87 -10.69
CA TRP A 351 26.16 -15.94 -9.29
C TRP A 351 24.73 -15.46 -9.15
N ALA A 352 24.40 -14.30 -9.72
CA ALA A 352 23.04 -13.74 -9.61
C ALA A 352 22.01 -14.55 -10.41
N SER A 353 22.38 -15.12 -11.55
CA SER A 353 21.49 -15.95 -12.38
C SER A 353 20.94 -17.16 -11.59
N GLN A 354 21.77 -17.78 -10.74
CA GLN A 354 21.36 -18.90 -9.89
C GLN A 354 20.33 -18.49 -8.83
N LEU A 355 20.43 -17.29 -8.31
CA LEU A 355 19.54 -16.76 -7.27
C LEU A 355 18.26 -16.19 -7.83
N THR A 356 18.36 -15.46 -8.93
CA THR A 356 17.26 -14.64 -9.47
C THR A 356 16.40 -15.36 -10.52
N GLY A 357 16.95 -16.41 -11.13
CA GLY A 357 16.34 -17.09 -12.29
C GLY A 357 16.48 -16.31 -13.60
N ILE A 358 17.17 -15.15 -13.61
CA ILE A 358 17.42 -14.35 -14.83
C ILE A 358 18.67 -14.86 -15.52
N SER A 359 18.63 -15.00 -16.85
CA SER A 359 19.79 -15.50 -17.60
C SER A 359 20.97 -14.53 -17.52
N VAL A 360 22.20 -15.06 -17.51
CA VAL A 360 23.47 -14.31 -17.53
C VAL A 360 23.47 -13.26 -18.64
N ALA A 361 23.08 -13.65 -19.85
CA ALA A 361 23.02 -12.73 -21.00
C ALA A 361 22.08 -11.55 -20.77
N ARG A 362 20.92 -11.79 -20.12
CA ARG A 362 19.94 -10.71 -19.84
C ARG A 362 20.43 -9.78 -18.73
N ILE A 363 21.12 -10.29 -17.71
CA ILE A 363 21.75 -9.49 -16.66
C ILE A 363 22.78 -8.53 -17.29
N ILE A 364 23.68 -9.06 -18.12
CA ILE A 364 24.68 -8.24 -18.82
C ILE A 364 24.01 -7.18 -19.70
N GLN A 365 23.01 -7.58 -20.49
CA GLN A 365 22.28 -6.64 -21.34
C GLN A 365 21.60 -5.53 -20.55
N LEU A 366 20.94 -5.86 -19.42
CA LEU A 366 20.26 -4.88 -18.57
C LEU A 366 21.25 -3.87 -17.97
N ALA A 367 22.42 -4.35 -17.52
CA ALA A 367 23.48 -3.47 -17.01
C ALA A 367 23.91 -2.45 -18.05
N ARG A 368 24.14 -2.91 -19.31
CA ARG A 368 24.49 -2.04 -20.44
C ARG A 368 23.39 -1.06 -20.81
N GLU A 369 22.13 -1.50 -20.80
CA GLU A 369 20.96 -0.64 -21.05
C GLU A 369 20.88 0.50 -20.04
N ILE A 370 21.06 0.20 -18.74
CA ILE A 370 21.02 1.20 -17.68
C ILE A 370 22.26 2.12 -17.75
N GLY A 371 23.46 1.55 -17.85
CA GLY A 371 24.70 2.33 -17.82
C GLY A 371 24.90 3.25 -19.03
N ASN A 372 24.37 2.89 -20.21
CA ASN A 372 24.49 3.68 -21.44
C ASN A 372 23.25 4.54 -21.76
N ALA A 373 22.20 4.51 -20.96
CA ALA A 373 21.04 5.39 -21.15
C ALA A 373 21.45 6.87 -21.00
N ARG A 374 20.80 7.75 -21.73
CA ARG A 374 20.98 9.19 -21.56
C ARG A 374 20.36 9.66 -20.23
N ALA A 375 19.16 9.18 -19.93
CA ALA A 375 18.45 9.41 -18.69
C ALA A 375 17.59 8.19 -18.35
N ALA A 376 17.98 7.43 -17.34
CA ALA A 376 17.21 6.29 -16.86
C ALA A 376 16.35 6.70 -15.64
N TRP A 377 15.04 6.54 -15.77
CA TRP A 377 14.11 6.57 -14.64
C TRP A 377 14.13 5.20 -13.96
N ILE A 378 14.61 5.14 -12.74
CA ILE A 378 14.64 3.90 -11.95
C ILE A 378 13.74 4.07 -10.74
N SER A 379 12.81 3.15 -10.56
CA SER A 379 11.89 3.18 -9.42
C SER A 379 11.60 1.78 -8.88
N GLN A 380 11.19 1.74 -7.62
CA GLN A 380 10.69 0.54 -6.97
C GLN A 380 9.28 0.76 -6.43
N GLY A 381 8.43 -0.25 -6.55
CA GLY A 381 7.14 -0.28 -5.87
C GLY A 381 7.27 -0.80 -4.44
N TRP A 382 6.17 -0.84 -3.72
CA TRP A 382 6.18 -1.30 -2.33
C TRP A 382 6.13 -2.83 -2.19
N GLY A 383 6.18 -3.57 -3.31
CA GLY A 383 6.31 -5.03 -3.30
C GLY A 383 7.67 -5.49 -2.78
N ILE A 384 8.73 -4.84 -3.24
CA ILE A 384 10.12 -5.18 -2.93
C ILE A 384 10.38 -5.19 -1.42
N GLN A 385 9.94 -4.16 -0.72
CA GLN A 385 10.18 -3.99 0.70
C GLN A 385 9.38 -4.97 1.59
N ARG A 386 8.40 -5.73 1.05
CA ARG A 386 7.61 -6.71 1.83
C ARG A 386 8.22 -8.11 1.78
N THR A 387 9.53 -8.17 1.79
CA THR A 387 10.33 -9.41 1.87
C THR A 387 11.06 -9.49 3.20
N SER A 388 11.63 -10.62 3.56
CA SER A 388 12.34 -10.81 4.83
C SER A 388 13.48 -9.82 5.02
N ASN A 389 14.19 -9.47 3.93
CA ASN A 389 15.29 -8.51 3.92
C ASN A 389 15.01 -7.33 2.98
N GLY A 390 13.78 -6.82 3.01
CA GLY A 390 13.34 -5.76 2.09
C GLY A 390 14.11 -4.44 2.25
N GLU A 391 14.64 -4.14 3.44
CA GLU A 391 15.52 -2.99 3.63
C GLU A 391 16.74 -3.04 2.71
N GLN A 392 17.35 -4.21 2.60
CA GLN A 392 18.53 -4.40 1.75
C GLN A 392 18.19 -4.39 0.27
N ALA A 393 17.07 -5.02 -0.10
CA ALA A 393 16.57 -4.98 -1.46
C ALA A 393 16.27 -3.54 -1.91
N CYS A 394 15.62 -2.74 -1.04
CA CYS A 394 15.34 -1.33 -1.30
C CYS A 394 16.62 -0.51 -1.47
N ARG A 395 17.58 -0.66 -0.55
CA ARG A 395 18.89 0.04 -0.63
C ARG A 395 19.64 -0.33 -1.90
N ALA A 396 19.65 -1.61 -2.26
CA ALA A 396 20.34 -2.08 -3.47
C ALA A 396 19.77 -1.41 -4.72
N ILE A 397 18.44 -1.33 -4.87
CA ILE A 397 17.83 -0.67 -6.04
C ILE A 397 18.24 0.82 -6.13
N MET A 398 18.37 1.51 -4.99
CA MET A 398 18.85 2.89 -4.96
C MET A 398 20.29 3.03 -5.50
N MET A 399 21.10 1.96 -5.47
CA MET A 399 22.47 2.00 -5.99
C MET A 399 22.52 2.11 -7.51
N LEU A 400 21.51 1.65 -8.24
CA LEU A 400 21.51 1.70 -9.71
C LEU A 400 21.59 3.14 -10.24
N PRO A 401 20.72 4.08 -9.84
CA PRO A 401 20.85 5.47 -10.29
C PRO A 401 22.15 6.13 -9.82
N LEU A 402 22.73 5.70 -8.70
CA LEU A 402 24.03 6.21 -8.24
C LEU A 402 25.17 5.72 -9.10
N MET A 403 25.25 4.40 -9.34
CA MET A 403 26.33 3.81 -10.14
C MET A 403 26.32 4.31 -11.60
N SER A 404 25.14 4.59 -12.13
CA SER A 404 24.97 5.08 -13.50
C SER A 404 24.94 6.62 -13.64
N GLY A 405 24.98 7.36 -12.50
CA GLY A 405 24.87 8.82 -12.50
C GLY A 405 23.49 9.35 -12.90
N HIS A 406 22.46 8.50 -12.94
CA HIS A 406 21.08 8.86 -13.30
C HIS A 406 20.29 9.34 -12.10
N ILE A 407 20.74 10.43 -11.48
CA ILE A 407 20.12 11.02 -10.30
C ILE A 407 20.31 12.54 -10.31
N GLY A 408 19.34 13.28 -9.79
CA GLY A 408 19.41 14.74 -9.69
C GLY A 408 19.39 15.46 -11.03
N ARG A 409 18.84 14.86 -12.07
CA ARG A 409 18.70 15.41 -13.44
C ARG A 409 17.28 15.17 -13.98
N PRO A 410 16.79 16.01 -14.92
CA PRO A 410 15.53 15.72 -15.60
C PRO A 410 15.48 14.30 -16.17
N GLY A 411 14.35 13.62 -16.02
CA GLY A 411 14.16 12.26 -16.50
C GLY A 411 14.71 11.16 -15.58
N THR A 412 15.19 11.50 -14.38
CA THR A 412 15.80 10.54 -13.44
C THR A 412 15.07 10.52 -12.10
N ASN A 413 15.29 9.47 -11.32
CA ASN A 413 14.74 9.29 -9.97
C ASN A 413 15.79 8.68 -9.03
N THR A 414 15.52 8.68 -7.76
CA THR A 414 16.41 8.19 -6.68
C THR A 414 16.45 6.66 -6.52
N GLY A 415 15.76 5.91 -7.36
CA GLY A 415 15.55 4.46 -7.13
C GLY A 415 14.44 4.17 -6.11
N CYS A 416 13.84 5.20 -5.52
CA CYS A 416 12.64 5.10 -4.71
C CYS A 416 11.37 5.06 -5.59
N TRP A 417 10.23 5.20 -4.97
CA TRP A 417 8.93 5.22 -5.66
C TRP A 417 8.82 6.45 -6.59
N GLY A 418 7.70 6.89 -7.01
CA GLY A 418 7.51 8.19 -7.69
C GLY A 418 6.60 9.05 -6.84
N GLY A 419 7.03 10.26 -6.59
CA GLY A 419 6.39 11.15 -5.62
C GLY A 419 5.06 11.73 -6.05
N SER A 420 4.34 12.24 -5.06
CA SER A 420 3.19 13.14 -5.19
C SER A 420 3.37 14.29 -4.21
N ILE A 421 2.81 15.45 -4.54
CA ILE A 421 2.84 16.59 -3.64
C ILE A 421 1.44 16.79 -3.07
N GLU A 422 1.33 16.68 -1.75
CA GLU A 422 0.06 16.81 -1.05
C GLU A 422 -0.34 18.27 -0.87
N TYR A 423 -1.62 18.56 -1.08
CA TYR A 423 -2.19 19.89 -0.79
C TYR A 423 -2.18 20.12 0.73
N PRO A 424 -1.69 21.25 1.23
CA PRO A 424 -1.67 21.53 2.67
C PRO A 424 -3.11 21.77 3.18
N VAL A 425 -3.61 20.87 4.01
CA VAL A 425 -4.92 20.98 4.67
C VAL A 425 -4.73 20.94 6.18
N ALA A 426 -5.37 21.86 6.87
CA ALA A 426 -5.34 21.90 8.33
C ALA A 426 -6.13 20.73 8.94
N SER A 427 -5.74 20.33 10.13
CA SER A 427 -6.37 19.28 10.92
C SER A 427 -6.51 19.71 12.37
N PHE A 428 -7.39 19.04 13.12
CA PHE A 428 -7.56 19.28 14.57
C PHE A 428 -6.82 18.24 15.42
N ALA A 429 -5.84 17.56 14.84
CA ALA A 429 -4.96 16.65 15.58
C ALA A 429 -4.20 17.41 16.68
N ILE A 430 -4.01 16.76 17.82
CA ILE A 430 -3.16 17.25 18.91
C ILE A 430 -2.01 16.26 19.17
N PRO A 431 -0.87 16.74 19.71
CA PRO A 431 0.25 15.87 19.99
C PRO A 431 -0.11 14.77 20.99
N ASN A 432 0.37 13.57 20.76
CA ASN A 432 0.27 12.46 21.73
C ASN A 432 1.26 12.69 22.88
N PRO A 433 0.80 12.76 24.16
CA PRO A 433 1.68 12.89 25.30
C PRO A 433 2.62 11.69 25.48
N VAL A 434 2.15 10.47 25.22
CA VAL A 434 3.00 9.25 25.25
C VAL A 434 3.93 9.25 24.03
N LYS A 435 5.24 9.25 24.29
CA LYS A 435 6.27 9.30 23.25
C LYS A 435 6.75 7.93 22.82
N THR A 436 6.55 6.92 23.64
CA THR A 436 6.91 5.53 23.36
C THR A 436 6.21 5.05 22.09
N GLN A 437 6.98 4.39 21.22
CA GLN A 437 6.49 3.86 19.95
C GLN A 437 7.01 2.44 19.72
N ILE A 438 6.21 1.63 19.04
CA ILE A 438 6.59 0.30 18.57
C ILE A 438 6.49 0.22 17.04
N PRO A 439 7.25 -0.65 16.36
CA PRO A 439 7.00 -0.94 14.94
C PRO A 439 5.56 -1.44 14.74
N THR A 440 4.89 -0.96 13.70
CA THR A 440 3.49 -1.32 13.43
C THR A 440 3.25 -2.83 13.37
N PHE A 441 4.22 -3.62 12.88
CA PHE A 441 4.08 -5.07 12.79
C PHE A 441 4.26 -5.79 14.14
N MET A 442 4.86 -5.13 15.15
CA MET A 442 5.20 -5.73 16.46
C MET A 442 4.06 -5.66 17.49
N TRP A 443 2.87 -5.19 17.13
CA TRP A 443 1.75 -5.07 18.08
C TRP A 443 1.36 -6.43 18.71
N SER A 444 1.44 -7.51 17.96
CA SER A 444 1.13 -8.86 18.46
C SER A 444 2.14 -9.33 19.52
N GLU A 445 3.43 -9.02 19.32
CA GLU A 445 4.45 -9.26 20.34
C GLU A 445 4.24 -8.38 21.57
N ALA A 446 3.79 -7.11 21.37
CA ALA A 446 3.46 -6.23 22.48
C ALA A 446 2.23 -6.68 23.29
N VAL A 447 1.28 -7.40 22.66
CA VAL A 447 0.20 -8.09 23.35
C VAL A 447 0.72 -9.34 24.08
N ALA A 448 1.52 -10.15 23.41
CA ALA A 448 1.98 -11.45 23.92
C ALA A 448 2.92 -11.32 25.12
N ARG A 449 3.91 -10.41 25.02
CA ARG A 449 5.03 -10.27 25.94
C ARG A 449 5.59 -8.84 26.01
N GLY A 450 4.72 -7.83 26.07
CA GLY A 450 5.11 -6.42 25.96
C GLY A 450 6.24 -6.01 26.90
N GLU A 451 6.21 -6.46 28.16
CA GLU A 451 7.26 -6.14 29.14
C GLU A 451 8.68 -6.69 28.80
N GLU A 452 8.80 -7.56 27.81
CA GLU A 452 10.09 -8.06 27.34
C GLU A 452 10.62 -7.25 26.13
N LEU A 453 9.77 -6.39 25.54
CA LEU A 453 10.12 -5.64 24.36
C LEU A 453 10.98 -4.44 24.68
N THR A 454 12.14 -4.36 24.03
CA THR A 454 13.13 -3.31 24.21
C THR A 454 13.45 -2.58 22.91
N SER A 455 14.15 -1.48 23.00
CA SER A 455 14.73 -0.80 21.84
C SER A 455 15.64 -1.73 21.03
N LYS A 456 16.32 -2.67 21.67
CA LYS A 456 17.32 -3.55 21.04
C LYS A 456 16.76 -4.85 20.44
N ASN A 457 15.69 -5.42 20.97
CA ASN A 457 15.14 -6.66 20.44
C ASN A 457 13.87 -6.44 19.58
N ALA A 458 13.15 -5.34 19.78
CA ALA A 458 11.85 -5.09 19.14
C ALA A 458 11.76 -3.71 18.47
N GLY A 459 12.79 -2.87 18.55
CA GLY A 459 12.77 -1.54 17.96
C GLY A 459 11.87 -0.54 18.70
N VAL A 460 11.67 -0.70 20.00
CA VAL A 460 10.97 0.31 20.83
C VAL A 460 11.71 1.64 20.72
N ARG A 461 10.98 2.73 20.50
CA ARG A 461 11.53 4.09 20.36
C ARG A 461 11.13 4.97 21.51
N ASN A 462 12.00 5.96 21.80
CA ASN A 462 11.87 6.96 22.86
C ASN A 462 11.78 6.38 24.28
N LYS A 463 12.15 5.11 24.43
CA LYS A 463 12.24 4.39 25.69
C LYS A 463 13.05 3.10 25.47
N ASP A 464 13.76 2.64 26.50
CA ASP A 464 14.57 1.42 26.39
C ASP A 464 13.73 0.15 26.38
N LYS A 465 12.59 0.15 27.08
CA LYS A 465 11.73 -1.00 27.29
C LYS A 465 10.28 -0.55 27.53
N LEU A 466 9.30 -1.35 27.11
CA LEU A 466 7.89 -1.11 27.47
C LEU A 466 7.65 -1.41 28.98
N ASP A 467 6.84 -0.60 29.64
CA ASP A 467 6.45 -0.85 31.03
C ASP A 467 5.43 -1.98 31.16
N THR A 468 4.60 -2.16 30.13
CA THR A 468 3.49 -3.11 30.11
C THR A 468 3.19 -3.58 28.71
N GLY A 469 2.43 -4.67 28.56
CA GLY A 469 1.82 -5.08 27.31
C GLY A 469 0.59 -4.26 26.95
N ILE A 470 0.10 -4.44 25.72
CA ILE A 470 -1.15 -3.81 25.27
C ILE A 470 -2.33 -4.46 26.00
N LYS A 471 -3.05 -3.69 26.80
CA LYS A 471 -4.22 -4.13 27.56
C LYS A 471 -5.55 -3.64 26.98
N PHE A 472 -5.54 -2.48 26.35
CA PHE A 472 -6.67 -1.91 25.63
C PHE A 472 -6.28 -1.67 24.17
N MET A 473 -6.99 -2.30 23.23
CA MET A 473 -6.75 -2.12 21.79
C MET A 473 -7.94 -1.40 21.15
N TRP A 474 -7.67 -0.28 20.48
CA TRP A 474 -8.66 0.49 19.71
C TRP A 474 -8.45 0.28 18.23
N CYS A 475 -9.34 -0.47 17.58
CA CYS A 475 -9.33 -0.75 16.14
C CYS A 475 -10.39 0.13 15.43
N TYR A 476 -9.96 1.18 14.75
CA TYR A 476 -10.87 1.99 13.94
C TYR A 476 -10.59 1.74 12.44
N SER A 477 -11.62 1.32 11.69
CA SER A 477 -11.51 1.04 10.23
C SER A 477 -10.29 0.16 9.89
N SER A 478 -10.05 -0.82 10.78
CA SER A 478 -8.86 -1.68 10.81
C SER A 478 -9.26 -3.15 10.77
N ASN A 479 -8.87 -3.84 9.71
CA ASN A 479 -9.05 -5.28 9.60
C ASN A 479 -7.70 -6.02 9.79
N VAL A 480 -6.85 -5.51 10.71
CA VAL A 480 -5.51 -6.04 10.96
C VAL A 480 -5.57 -7.31 11.77
N ILE A 481 -6.19 -7.26 12.93
CA ILE A 481 -6.09 -8.31 13.96
C ILE A 481 -6.68 -9.65 13.53
N GLY A 482 -7.70 -9.66 12.69
CA GLY A 482 -8.37 -10.88 12.19
C GLY A 482 -8.07 -11.22 10.74
N ASN A 483 -7.30 -10.38 10.01
CA ASN A 483 -7.13 -10.59 8.57
C ASN A 483 -5.78 -10.17 7.97
N GLN A 484 -5.21 -9.04 8.37
CA GLN A 484 -4.02 -8.48 7.69
C GLN A 484 -2.71 -8.85 8.38
N HIS A 485 -2.72 -9.20 9.64
CA HIS A 485 -1.52 -9.65 10.35
C HIS A 485 -1.10 -11.05 9.86
N ALA A 486 0.16 -11.38 10.06
CA ALA A 486 0.73 -12.66 9.67
C ALA A 486 0.27 -13.78 10.62
N ASP A 487 0.42 -15.05 10.20
CA ASP A 487 0.08 -16.25 10.95
C ASP A 487 -1.23 -16.10 11.74
N LEU A 488 -2.32 -16.03 11.00
CA LEU A 488 -3.63 -15.74 11.59
C LEU A 488 -4.12 -16.83 12.55
N ASN A 489 -3.55 -18.03 12.53
CA ASN A 489 -3.87 -19.07 13.52
C ASN A 489 -3.25 -18.71 14.87
N LYS A 490 -1.94 -18.41 14.90
CA LYS A 490 -1.25 -17.94 16.10
C LYS A 490 -1.83 -16.63 16.63
N THR A 491 -2.16 -15.71 15.73
CA THR A 491 -2.83 -14.45 16.09
C THR A 491 -4.20 -14.67 16.71
N HIS A 492 -4.97 -15.63 16.20
CA HIS A 492 -6.27 -16.02 16.76
C HIS A 492 -6.12 -16.56 18.18
N GLU A 493 -5.20 -17.49 18.39
CA GLU A 493 -4.92 -18.05 19.74
C GLU A 493 -4.53 -16.95 20.73
N LEU A 494 -3.65 -16.04 20.33
CA LEU A 494 -3.23 -14.91 21.15
C LEU A 494 -4.42 -14.02 21.57
N LEU A 495 -5.30 -13.67 20.63
CA LEU A 495 -6.43 -12.77 20.90
C LEU A 495 -7.56 -13.42 21.66
N GLN A 496 -7.63 -14.76 21.70
CA GLN A 496 -8.58 -15.48 22.57
C GLN A 496 -8.18 -15.45 24.04
N ASP A 497 -6.91 -15.22 24.34
CA ASP A 497 -6.43 -15.05 25.72
C ASP A 497 -6.71 -13.61 26.21
N GLU A 498 -7.85 -13.44 26.88
CA GLU A 498 -8.29 -12.15 27.39
C GLU A 498 -7.37 -11.59 28.51
N SER A 499 -6.49 -12.40 29.09
CA SER A 499 -5.50 -11.94 30.07
C SER A 499 -4.37 -11.13 29.42
N LYS A 500 -4.09 -11.38 28.14
CA LYS A 500 -3.06 -10.69 27.37
C LYS A 500 -3.52 -9.30 26.92
N CYS A 501 -4.70 -9.22 26.31
CA CYS A 501 -5.34 -7.95 25.94
C CYS A 501 -6.77 -7.95 26.51
N GLU A 502 -7.02 -7.16 27.53
CA GLU A 502 -8.25 -7.22 28.33
C GLU A 502 -9.47 -6.63 27.65
N PHE A 503 -9.25 -5.71 26.69
CA PHE A 503 -10.35 -5.07 25.98
C PHE A 503 -9.97 -4.73 24.53
N ILE A 504 -10.85 -5.13 23.60
CA ILE A 504 -10.73 -4.82 22.17
C ILE A 504 -11.97 -4.06 21.72
N LEU A 505 -11.79 -2.80 21.36
CA LEU A 505 -12.81 -1.98 20.71
C LEU A 505 -12.62 -2.04 19.20
N VAL A 506 -13.63 -2.44 18.46
CA VAL A 506 -13.64 -2.32 17.00
C VAL A 506 -14.72 -1.35 16.55
N TRP A 507 -14.36 -0.45 15.67
CA TRP A 507 -15.28 0.51 15.06
C TRP A 507 -15.12 0.44 13.54
N ASP A 508 -16.10 -0.14 12.85
CA ASP A 508 -16.05 -0.40 11.41
C ASP A 508 -17.44 -0.28 10.77
N ASN A 509 -17.47 -0.24 9.44
CA ASN A 509 -18.76 -0.22 8.72
C ASN A 509 -19.35 -1.63 8.53
N HIS A 510 -18.56 -2.71 8.59
CA HIS A 510 -18.97 -4.07 8.23
C HIS A 510 -18.50 -5.08 9.29
N MET A 511 -19.16 -6.24 9.29
CA MET A 511 -18.74 -7.39 10.10
C MET A 511 -17.47 -8.04 9.48
N THR A 512 -16.33 -7.36 9.62
CA THR A 512 -15.04 -7.83 9.13
C THR A 512 -14.51 -9.01 9.96
N PRO A 513 -13.52 -9.78 9.49
CA PRO A 513 -12.86 -10.77 10.35
C PRO A 513 -12.35 -10.19 11.67
N SER A 514 -11.80 -8.97 11.67
CA SER A 514 -11.36 -8.29 12.90
C SER A 514 -12.53 -7.90 13.82
N ALA A 515 -13.69 -7.53 13.26
CA ALA A 515 -14.87 -7.19 14.04
C ALA A 515 -15.32 -8.35 14.95
N LYS A 516 -15.07 -9.60 14.54
CA LYS A 516 -15.42 -10.79 15.33
C LYS A 516 -14.65 -10.92 16.66
N TYR A 517 -13.55 -10.17 16.83
CA TYR A 517 -12.73 -10.16 18.04
C TYR A 517 -13.11 -9.05 19.03
N ALA A 518 -14.01 -8.15 18.63
CA ALA A 518 -14.41 -7.02 19.45
C ALA A 518 -15.10 -7.47 20.75
N ASP A 519 -14.80 -6.79 21.86
CA ASP A 519 -15.62 -6.82 23.08
C ASP A 519 -16.79 -5.85 22.96
N ILE A 520 -16.54 -4.67 22.39
CA ILE A 520 -17.54 -3.71 21.91
C ILE A 520 -17.31 -3.46 20.41
N LEU A 521 -18.37 -3.61 19.62
CA LEU A 521 -18.37 -3.38 18.19
C LEU A 521 -19.28 -2.20 17.85
N LEU A 522 -18.71 -1.14 17.30
CA LEU A 522 -19.44 0.08 16.94
C LEU A 522 -19.64 0.16 15.42
N PRO A 523 -20.86 0.53 14.96
CA PRO A 523 -21.14 0.78 13.56
C PRO A 523 -20.61 2.15 13.16
N ASP A 524 -19.96 2.25 11.98
CA ASP A 524 -19.45 3.49 11.45
C ASP A 524 -20.17 3.94 10.17
N VAL A 525 -20.20 5.24 9.95
CA VAL A 525 -20.70 5.86 8.72
C VAL A 525 -19.73 5.61 7.57
N THR A 526 -20.23 5.59 6.34
CA THR A 526 -19.40 5.60 5.14
C THR A 526 -19.08 7.02 4.69
N THR A 527 -18.17 7.18 3.74
CA THR A 527 -17.73 8.50 3.24
C THR A 527 -18.83 9.35 2.57
N VAL A 528 -19.97 8.75 2.26
CA VAL A 528 -21.14 9.45 1.69
C VAL A 528 -22.19 9.81 2.75
N GLU A 529 -21.97 9.43 3.98
CA GLU A 529 -22.83 9.69 5.15
C GLU A 529 -22.20 10.71 6.11
N THR A 530 -21.07 11.32 5.75
CA THR A 530 -20.35 12.28 6.60
C THR A 530 -19.69 13.40 5.78
N ASN A 531 -19.42 14.51 6.45
CA ASN A 531 -18.66 15.62 5.92
C ASN A 531 -17.16 15.44 6.21
N ASP A 532 -16.29 16.05 5.44
CA ASP A 532 -14.87 16.24 5.75
C ASP A 532 -14.23 17.26 4.82
N LEU A 533 -13.00 17.65 5.11
CA LEU A 533 -12.15 18.42 4.23
C LEU A 533 -10.87 17.64 3.99
N ILE A 534 -10.67 17.18 2.77
CA ILE A 534 -9.52 16.34 2.43
C ILE A 534 -8.62 16.97 1.38
N ASN A 535 -7.38 16.53 1.36
CA ASN A 535 -6.45 16.81 0.26
C ASN A 535 -6.24 15.57 -0.63
N ASN A 536 -5.50 15.76 -1.71
CA ASN A 536 -4.90 14.66 -2.44
C ASN A 536 -3.92 13.89 -1.54
N SER A 537 -3.44 12.73 -2.01
CA SER A 537 -2.56 11.86 -1.25
C SER A 537 -1.36 11.41 -2.08
N TYR A 538 -0.48 10.67 -1.44
CA TYR A 538 0.75 10.10 -2.00
C TYR A 538 0.62 9.37 -3.35
N ALA A 539 -0.58 9.06 -3.79
CA ALA A 539 -0.84 8.36 -5.06
C ALA A 539 -1.78 9.13 -5.99
N SER A 540 -1.94 10.42 -5.77
CA SER A 540 -2.80 11.27 -6.61
C SER A 540 -2.07 11.91 -7.79
N GLY A 541 -0.77 11.64 -7.95
CA GLY A 541 0.05 12.22 -9.01
C GLY A 541 0.59 13.62 -8.72
N ALA A 542 1.01 14.33 -9.77
CA ALA A 542 1.61 15.67 -9.66
C ALA A 542 0.61 16.76 -9.25
N TYR A 543 -0.67 16.49 -9.32
CA TYR A 543 -1.68 17.47 -8.96
C TYR A 543 -2.00 17.46 -7.50
N HIS A 544 -1.90 18.59 -6.87
CA HIS A 544 -2.45 18.72 -5.56
C HIS A 544 -3.79 19.48 -5.57
N TYR A 545 -4.75 18.97 -4.82
CA TYR A 545 -6.11 19.45 -4.76
C TYR A 545 -6.71 19.27 -3.36
N MET A 546 -7.70 20.10 -3.09
CA MET A 546 -8.51 20.05 -1.89
C MET A 546 -9.97 19.74 -2.27
N VAL A 547 -10.58 18.81 -1.54
CA VAL A 547 -11.97 18.38 -1.76
C VAL A 547 -12.77 18.62 -0.51
N ARG A 548 -13.95 19.25 -0.66
CA ARG A 548 -14.96 19.32 0.37
C ARG A 548 -15.92 18.14 0.25
N LEU A 549 -15.89 17.23 1.21
CA LEU A 549 -16.86 16.14 1.30
C LEU A 549 -18.16 16.63 1.94
N GLN A 550 -19.28 16.18 1.39
CA GLN A 550 -20.63 16.46 1.89
C GLN A 550 -21.30 15.13 2.23
N ASN A 551 -22.09 15.09 3.29
CA ASN A 551 -23.00 14.00 3.50
C ASN A 551 -24.03 13.99 2.37
N ALA A 552 -24.00 12.95 1.56
CA ALA A 552 -24.93 12.79 0.44
C ALA A 552 -26.26 12.24 0.92
N ILE A 553 -26.25 11.44 1.95
CA ILE A 553 -27.41 10.85 2.62
C ILE A 553 -27.24 10.93 4.14
N GLU A 554 -28.32 10.94 4.87
CA GLU A 554 -28.28 10.77 6.33
C GLU A 554 -27.67 9.43 6.72
N PRO A 555 -26.99 9.34 7.86
CA PRO A 555 -26.48 8.07 8.38
C PRO A 555 -27.56 7.00 8.41
N LEU A 556 -27.24 5.83 7.86
CA LEU A 556 -28.18 4.71 7.82
C LEU A 556 -28.30 4.03 9.18
N TRP A 557 -29.52 3.58 9.52
CA TRP A 557 -29.86 2.87 10.78
C TRP A 557 -29.47 3.71 12.02
N GLU A 558 -28.74 3.13 12.95
CA GLU A 558 -28.26 3.82 14.16
C GLU A 558 -26.81 4.29 14.06
N ASN A 559 -26.25 4.30 12.83
CA ASN A 559 -24.90 4.83 12.64
C ASN A 559 -24.86 6.32 13.02
N ARG A 560 -23.77 6.71 13.69
CA ARG A 560 -23.53 8.10 14.10
C ARG A 560 -22.15 8.55 13.61
N PRO A 561 -21.98 9.83 13.25
CA PRO A 561 -20.66 10.40 13.01
C PRO A 561 -19.75 10.14 14.22
N ASN A 562 -18.52 9.70 13.98
CA ASN A 562 -17.66 9.27 15.08
C ASN A 562 -17.29 10.41 16.03
N TYR A 563 -17.22 11.65 15.56
CA TYR A 563 -16.93 12.82 16.42
C TYR A 563 -17.96 12.97 17.54
N ASP A 564 -19.25 12.81 17.23
CA ASP A 564 -20.33 12.95 18.21
C ASP A 564 -20.25 11.85 19.27
N VAL A 565 -20.00 10.61 18.85
CA VAL A 565 -19.81 9.47 19.77
C VAL A 565 -18.57 9.66 20.64
N LEU A 566 -17.48 10.19 20.09
CA LEU A 566 -16.26 10.49 20.86
C LEU A 566 -16.49 11.64 21.85
N ALA A 567 -17.34 12.62 21.51
CA ALA A 567 -17.73 13.68 22.44
C ALA A 567 -18.54 13.13 23.63
N ASP A 568 -19.44 12.14 23.40
CA ASP A 568 -20.15 11.44 24.46
C ASP A 568 -19.18 10.65 25.39
N ILE A 569 -18.20 9.94 24.81
CA ILE A 569 -17.15 9.25 25.59
C ILE A 569 -16.33 10.28 26.39
N ALA A 570 -15.95 11.39 25.76
CA ALA A 570 -15.20 12.48 26.40
C ALA A 570 -15.96 13.12 27.57
N GLU A 571 -17.30 13.23 27.47
CA GLU A 571 -18.16 13.71 28.55
C GLU A 571 -18.13 12.75 29.74
N LYS A 572 -18.26 11.43 29.50
CA LYS A 572 -18.18 10.40 30.55
C LYS A 572 -16.80 10.33 31.21
N LEU A 573 -15.75 10.70 30.49
CA LEU A 573 -14.37 10.82 30.99
C LEU A 573 -14.06 12.19 31.64
N GLY A 574 -15.02 13.15 31.60
CA GLY A 574 -14.83 14.50 32.15
C GLY A 574 -13.88 15.39 31.37
N VAL A 575 -13.66 15.10 30.07
CA VAL A 575 -12.73 15.84 29.21
C VAL A 575 -13.36 16.43 27.95
N LYS A 576 -14.70 16.50 27.89
CA LYS A 576 -15.44 16.96 26.70
C LYS A 576 -14.96 18.33 26.21
N GLU A 577 -14.82 19.30 27.11
CA GLU A 577 -14.37 20.66 26.75
C GLU A 577 -12.97 20.65 26.14
N LYS A 578 -12.04 19.87 26.66
CA LYS A 578 -10.69 19.72 26.09
C LYS A 578 -10.71 19.02 24.74
N PHE A 579 -11.59 18.06 24.55
CA PHE A 579 -11.73 17.34 23.28
C PHE A 579 -12.34 18.21 22.21
N THR A 580 -13.47 18.88 22.51
CA THR A 580 -14.25 19.66 21.54
C THR A 580 -13.77 21.09 21.35
N GLU A 581 -13.13 21.71 22.36
CA GLU A 581 -12.86 23.13 22.44
C GLU A 581 -14.12 23.99 22.16
N GLY A 582 -15.28 23.47 22.62
CA GLY A 582 -16.58 24.09 22.41
C GLY A 582 -17.12 24.02 20.98
N ARG A 583 -16.50 23.26 20.07
CA ARG A 583 -16.89 23.18 18.65
C ARG A 583 -17.61 21.90 18.33
N THR A 584 -18.63 22.02 17.49
CA THR A 584 -19.23 20.90 16.76
C THR A 584 -18.30 20.41 15.64
N TYR A 585 -18.59 19.23 15.08
CA TYR A 585 -17.79 18.69 13.97
C TYR A 585 -17.82 19.61 12.73
N GLN A 586 -18.97 20.21 12.42
CA GLN A 586 -19.11 21.14 11.31
C GLN A 586 -18.26 22.41 11.52
N GLU A 587 -18.26 22.95 12.73
CA GLU A 587 -17.42 24.11 13.09
C GLU A 587 -15.93 23.79 13.02
N TRP A 588 -15.53 22.55 13.31
CA TRP A 588 -14.15 22.10 13.09
C TRP A 588 -13.77 22.06 11.62
N ILE A 589 -14.65 21.58 10.74
CA ILE A 589 -14.40 21.59 9.29
C ILE A 589 -14.22 23.04 8.80
N GLU A 590 -15.11 23.95 9.21
CA GLU A 590 -15.02 25.36 8.87
C GLU A 590 -13.76 26.01 9.43
N TYR A 591 -13.43 25.74 10.67
CA TYR A 591 -12.20 26.23 11.30
C TYR A 591 -10.95 25.78 10.51
N CYS A 592 -10.84 24.50 10.20
CA CYS A 592 -9.72 23.95 9.42
C CYS A 592 -9.68 24.56 8.00
N TYR A 593 -10.82 24.74 7.35
CA TYR A 593 -10.89 25.40 6.05
C TYR A 593 -10.38 26.84 6.13
N ASN A 594 -10.81 27.60 7.14
CA ASN A 594 -10.40 28.99 7.31
C ASN A 594 -8.90 29.12 7.61
N GLN A 595 -8.27 28.12 8.26
CA GLN A 595 -6.80 28.07 8.39
C GLN A 595 -6.11 27.91 7.02
N VAL A 596 -6.65 27.08 6.13
CA VAL A 596 -6.14 26.96 4.74
C VAL A 596 -6.35 28.26 3.97
N LYS A 597 -7.54 28.87 4.08
CA LYS A 597 -7.87 30.14 3.41
C LYS A 597 -6.99 31.30 3.88
N ALA A 598 -6.60 31.34 5.15
CA ALA A 598 -5.69 32.35 5.68
C ALA A 598 -4.33 32.34 4.93
N ASN A 599 -3.86 31.18 4.51
CA ASN A 599 -2.64 31.02 3.73
C ASN A 599 -2.86 31.12 2.20
N ASN A 600 -4.12 31.10 1.74
CA ASN A 600 -4.50 31.25 0.35
C ASN A 600 -5.79 32.08 0.24
N PRO A 601 -5.70 33.44 0.35
CA PRO A 601 -6.87 34.33 0.37
C PRO A 601 -7.75 34.24 -0.89
N ALA A 602 -7.24 33.72 -2.00
CA ALA A 602 -7.99 33.57 -3.24
C ALA A 602 -9.06 32.46 -3.19
N LEU A 603 -9.02 31.60 -2.16
CA LEU A 603 -10.07 30.60 -1.97
C LEU A 603 -11.44 31.23 -1.71
N PRO A 604 -12.55 30.60 -2.15
CA PRO A 604 -13.92 31.07 -1.85
C PRO A 604 -14.17 31.09 -0.34
N SER A 605 -15.25 31.70 0.10
CA SER A 605 -15.73 31.58 1.47
C SER A 605 -16.15 30.12 1.74
N PHE A 606 -16.16 29.70 3.00
CA PHE A 606 -16.57 28.35 3.35
C PHE A 606 -17.99 28.00 2.85
N ALA A 607 -18.91 28.94 2.94
CA ALA A 607 -20.28 28.77 2.47
C ALA A 607 -20.36 28.57 0.93
N GLU A 608 -19.55 29.26 0.15
CA GLU A 608 -19.48 29.09 -1.31
C GLU A 608 -18.97 27.71 -1.73
N THR A 609 -18.26 26.97 -0.85
CA THR A 609 -17.79 25.63 -1.16
C THR A 609 -18.88 24.56 -1.11
N ASN A 610 -20.10 24.88 -0.67
CA ASN A 610 -21.19 23.91 -0.54
C ASN A 610 -21.57 23.24 -1.87
N ASP A 611 -21.42 23.96 -2.99
CA ASP A 611 -21.73 23.45 -4.33
C ASP A 611 -20.48 23.01 -5.10
N MET A 612 -19.34 22.91 -4.40
CA MET A 612 -18.05 22.52 -4.98
C MET A 612 -17.58 21.19 -4.42
N GLY A 613 -17.15 20.27 -5.30
CA GLY A 613 -16.44 19.06 -4.88
C GLY A 613 -14.95 19.34 -4.69
N ILE A 614 -14.26 19.67 -5.78
CA ILE A 614 -12.87 20.14 -5.74
C ILE A 614 -12.91 21.66 -5.49
N VAL A 615 -12.35 22.10 -4.37
CA VAL A 615 -12.35 23.51 -3.98
C VAL A 615 -11.17 24.26 -4.58
N ASP A 616 -10.03 23.62 -4.67
CA ASP A 616 -8.82 24.13 -5.31
C ASP A 616 -8.04 22.99 -5.96
N ARG A 617 -7.41 23.27 -7.10
CA ARG A 617 -6.55 22.33 -7.81
C ARG A 617 -5.43 23.10 -8.51
N LYS A 618 -4.21 22.68 -8.31
CA LYS A 618 -3.03 23.35 -8.89
C LYS A 618 -1.87 22.40 -9.14
N LEU A 619 -0.94 22.86 -9.96
CA LEU A 619 0.36 22.21 -10.14
C LEU A 619 1.34 22.66 -9.05
N PRO A 620 2.21 21.78 -8.56
CA PRO A 620 3.31 22.16 -7.71
C PRO A 620 4.36 22.99 -8.47
N PRO A 621 5.22 23.74 -7.76
CA PRO A 621 6.36 24.41 -8.38
C PRO A 621 7.25 23.44 -9.16
N ARG A 622 7.80 23.87 -10.30
CA ARG A 622 8.69 23.03 -11.13
C ARG A 622 9.92 22.51 -10.35
N SER A 623 10.44 23.30 -9.42
CA SER A 623 11.55 22.91 -8.54
C SER A 623 11.29 21.69 -7.67
N ALA A 624 10.03 21.27 -7.55
CA ALA A 624 9.66 20.07 -6.79
C ALA A 624 9.63 18.79 -7.65
N TYR A 625 9.94 18.85 -8.94
CA TYR A 625 9.74 17.74 -9.86
C TYR A 625 10.92 16.77 -9.92
N VAL A 626 12.16 17.24 -9.74
CA VAL A 626 13.38 16.43 -9.80
C VAL A 626 14.01 16.35 -8.42
N ALA A 627 14.04 15.15 -7.85
CA ALA A 627 14.71 14.91 -6.58
C ALA A 627 16.21 15.09 -6.70
N LEU A 628 16.86 15.66 -5.68
CA LEU A 628 18.30 15.87 -5.59
C LEU A 628 18.91 16.82 -6.64
N GLU A 629 18.09 17.55 -7.40
CA GLU A 629 18.60 18.48 -8.41
C GLU A 629 19.48 19.58 -7.79
N ALA A 630 18.98 20.25 -6.74
CA ALA A 630 19.74 21.29 -6.03
C ALA A 630 21.00 20.74 -5.36
N PHE A 631 20.93 19.55 -4.74
CA PHE A 631 22.10 18.89 -4.15
C PHE A 631 23.17 18.58 -5.23
N ARG A 632 22.75 18.07 -6.39
CA ARG A 632 23.69 17.77 -7.49
C ARG A 632 24.34 19.01 -8.07
N GLN A 633 23.61 20.12 -8.14
CA GLN A 633 24.15 21.41 -8.63
C GLN A 633 25.14 22.03 -7.65
N ASP A 634 24.86 22.01 -6.36
CA ASP A 634 25.73 22.52 -5.31
C ASP A 634 25.51 21.75 -3.98
N PRO A 635 26.28 20.68 -3.74
CA PRO A 635 26.10 19.85 -2.55
C PRO A 635 26.53 20.56 -1.24
N ILE A 636 27.34 21.63 -1.35
CA ILE A 636 27.76 22.41 -0.19
C ILE A 636 26.65 23.36 0.25
N ALA A 637 26.01 24.04 -0.71
CA ALA A 637 24.87 24.92 -0.41
C ALA A 637 23.59 24.16 -0.08
N ASN A 638 23.43 22.92 -0.58
CA ASN A 638 22.24 22.09 -0.41
C ASN A 638 22.60 20.70 0.13
N PRO A 639 23.23 20.58 1.31
CA PRO A 639 23.62 19.29 1.85
C PRO A 639 22.39 18.44 2.18
N LEU A 640 22.57 17.11 2.10
CA LEU A 640 21.53 16.17 2.54
C LEU A 640 21.41 16.14 4.07
N LYS A 641 20.29 15.65 4.59
CA LYS A 641 20.06 15.46 6.04
C LYS A 641 20.76 14.21 6.59
N THR A 642 21.68 13.61 5.86
CA THR A 642 22.55 12.52 6.32
C THR A 642 23.63 13.05 7.25
N ALA A 643 24.32 12.16 7.98
CA ALA A 643 25.39 12.56 8.88
C ALA A 643 26.55 13.24 8.15
N SER A 644 26.85 12.79 6.93
CA SER A 644 27.95 13.34 6.10
C SER A 644 27.53 14.55 5.25
N GLY A 645 26.23 14.86 5.15
CA GLY A 645 25.70 15.81 4.18
C GLY A 645 25.69 15.27 2.74
N LYS A 646 26.16 14.05 2.50
CA LYS A 646 26.26 13.36 1.21
C LYS A 646 25.31 12.15 1.16
N ILE A 647 25.30 11.46 0.02
CA ILE A 647 24.62 10.17 -0.13
C ILE A 647 25.45 9.10 0.58
N GLU A 648 24.81 8.33 1.48
CA GLU A 648 25.52 7.32 2.28
C GLU A 648 25.24 5.91 1.75
N ILE A 649 26.14 5.36 0.94
CA ILE A 649 26.17 3.96 0.54
C ILE A 649 26.60 3.10 1.74
N TYR A 650 27.67 3.50 2.44
CA TYR A 650 28.04 3.00 3.76
C TYR A 650 27.44 3.93 4.81
N SER A 651 26.59 3.42 5.69
CA SER A 651 25.97 4.25 6.72
C SER A 651 26.52 3.93 8.11
N GLU A 652 27.41 4.82 8.61
CA GLU A 652 27.90 4.76 9.98
C GLU A 652 26.76 4.94 10.99
N LYS A 653 25.81 5.84 10.66
CA LYS A 653 24.65 6.08 11.53
C LYS A 653 23.78 4.84 11.69
N LEU A 654 23.57 4.06 10.64
CA LEU A 654 22.81 2.80 10.74
C LEU A 654 23.53 1.84 11.71
N MET A 655 24.84 1.72 11.60
CA MET A 655 25.62 0.85 12.48
C MET A 655 25.58 1.33 13.94
N GLN A 656 25.67 2.63 14.17
CA GLN A 656 25.54 3.22 15.51
C GLN A 656 24.15 3.02 16.10
N ASP A 657 23.09 3.28 15.31
CA ASP A 657 21.70 3.15 15.78
C ASP A 657 21.30 1.69 16.06
N THR A 658 21.99 0.74 15.44
CA THR A 658 21.74 -0.71 15.62
C THR A 658 22.79 -1.41 16.48
N GLU A 659 23.71 -0.66 17.07
CA GLU A 659 24.71 -1.22 17.96
C GLU A 659 24.10 -1.94 19.17
N GLY A 660 24.52 -3.17 19.37
CA GLY A 660 23.99 -4.02 20.44
C GLY A 660 22.55 -4.49 20.25
N TRP A 661 21.99 -4.38 19.04
CA TRP A 661 20.69 -4.99 18.75
C TRP A 661 20.75 -6.51 18.85
N ILE A 662 19.70 -7.10 19.40
CA ILE A 662 19.51 -8.55 19.54
C ILE A 662 18.63 -8.98 18.37
N LEU A 663 19.26 -9.60 17.37
CA LEU A 663 18.58 -10.08 16.18
C LEU A 663 18.33 -11.59 16.29
N PRO A 664 17.25 -12.12 15.68
CA PRO A 664 17.08 -13.55 15.47
C PRO A 664 18.27 -14.17 14.72
N GLU A 665 18.46 -15.49 14.88
CA GLU A 665 19.52 -16.22 14.18
C GLU A 665 19.36 -16.08 12.65
N GLY A 666 20.45 -15.74 11.97
CA GLY A 666 20.48 -15.55 10.52
C GLY A 666 20.15 -14.12 10.07
N ASP A 667 19.55 -13.30 10.92
CA ASP A 667 19.27 -11.90 10.61
C ASP A 667 20.52 -11.04 10.75
N ARG A 668 20.66 -10.03 9.89
CA ARG A 668 21.74 -9.06 9.96
C ARG A 668 21.34 -7.70 9.38
N ILE A 669 22.01 -6.65 9.84
CA ILE A 669 21.83 -5.28 9.36
C ILE A 669 23.20 -4.76 8.89
N PRO A 670 23.56 -4.98 7.61
CA PRO A 670 24.87 -4.54 7.08
C PRO A 670 24.95 -3.05 6.85
N ALA A 671 26.16 -2.49 6.97
CA ALA A 671 26.43 -1.07 6.76
C ALA A 671 26.21 -0.62 5.30
N ILE A 672 26.43 -1.50 4.34
CA ILE A 672 26.23 -1.30 2.91
C ILE A 672 25.04 -2.12 2.40
N PRO A 673 24.47 -1.83 1.21
CA PRO A 673 23.43 -2.67 0.60
C PRO A 673 24.01 -4.03 0.19
N GLU A 674 23.60 -5.09 0.86
CA GLU A 674 24.04 -6.45 0.55
C GLU A 674 22.84 -7.36 0.24
N TYR A 675 23.07 -8.40 -0.52
CA TYR A 675 22.12 -9.49 -0.60
C TYR A 675 22.16 -10.28 0.71
N CYS A 676 21.04 -10.33 1.40
CA CYS A 676 20.84 -11.14 2.58
C CYS A 676 19.90 -12.29 2.21
N LYS A 677 20.26 -13.52 2.61
CA LYS A 677 19.46 -14.71 2.38
C LYS A 677 18.10 -14.58 3.10
N ASN A 678 17.03 -14.90 2.40
CA ASN A 678 15.70 -14.92 2.99
C ASN A 678 15.48 -16.24 3.75
N GLU A 679 14.87 -16.16 4.93
CA GLU A 679 14.54 -17.33 5.74
C GLU A 679 13.72 -18.37 4.93
N GLU A 680 12.64 -17.92 4.28
CA GLU A 680 11.81 -18.74 3.39
C GLU A 680 12.03 -18.33 1.93
N GLY A 681 13.23 -18.49 1.41
CA GLY A 681 13.64 -18.10 0.07
C GLY A 681 14.16 -19.24 -0.80
N VAL A 682 14.65 -18.89 -1.99
CA VAL A 682 15.20 -19.86 -2.99
C VAL A 682 16.30 -20.73 -2.43
N GLU A 683 17.09 -20.23 -1.48
CA GLU A 683 18.25 -20.89 -0.90
C GLU A 683 17.94 -21.79 0.30
N ASN A 684 16.70 -21.78 0.82
CA ASN A 684 16.33 -22.69 1.91
C ASN A 684 15.97 -24.06 1.37
N VAL A 685 17.00 -24.86 1.02
CA VAL A 685 16.84 -26.17 0.41
C VAL A 685 16.03 -27.12 1.30
N THR A 686 16.30 -27.12 2.61
CA THR A 686 15.63 -28.02 3.57
C THR A 686 14.12 -27.75 3.66
N LEU A 687 13.72 -26.49 3.73
CA LEU A 687 12.30 -26.15 3.81
C LEU A 687 11.60 -26.36 2.46
N LYS A 688 12.31 -26.16 1.35
CA LYS A 688 11.80 -26.42 0.00
C LYS A 688 11.55 -27.89 -0.31
N GLU A 689 12.15 -28.83 0.40
CA GLU A 689 11.79 -30.25 0.30
C GLU A 689 10.34 -30.51 0.71
N LYS A 690 9.82 -29.73 1.67
CA LYS A 690 8.43 -29.82 2.16
C LYS A 690 7.50 -28.86 1.45
N PHE A 691 7.96 -27.64 1.18
CA PHE A 691 7.18 -26.51 0.65
C PHE A 691 7.92 -25.87 -0.54
N PRO A 692 7.88 -26.50 -1.73
CA PRO A 692 8.75 -26.14 -2.85
C PRO A 692 8.40 -24.85 -3.56
N LEU A 693 7.21 -24.28 -3.32
CA LEU A 693 6.72 -23.12 -4.04
C LEU A 693 6.92 -21.83 -3.24
N GLN A 694 7.54 -20.84 -3.84
CA GLN A 694 7.61 -19.49 -3.28
C GLN A 694 6.28 -18.78 -3.46
N MET A 695 5.68 -18.34 -2.37
CA MET A 695 4.44 -17.57 -2.37
C MET A 695 4.72 -16.08 -2.32
N THR A 696 4.25 -15.34 -3.34
CA THR A 696 4.19 -13.89 -3.33
C THR A 696 2.75 -13.41 -3.24
N GLY A 697 2.50 -12.33 -2.51
CA GLY A 697 1.19 -11.68 -2.48
C GLY A 697 1.04 -10.63 -3.58
N PHE A 698 -0.20 -10.32 -3.98
CA PHE A 698 -0.45 -9.21 -4.89
C PHE A 698 -1.75 -8.49 -4.60
N HIS A 699 -1.85 -7.24 -5.09
CA HIS A 699 -3.07 -6.44 -5.04
C HIS A 699 -4.02 -6.84 -6.17
N ASP A 700 -5.25 -7.16 -5.83
CA ASP A 700 -6.33 -7.42 -6.78
C ASP A 700 -7.02 -6.10 -7.18
N LYS A 701 -7.56 -6.03 -8.40
CA LYS A 701 -8.29 -4.86 -8.90
C LYS A 701 -9.69 -4.69 -8.29
N GLY A 702 -10.28 -5.79 -7.80
CA GLY A 702 -11.64 -5.81 -7.26
C GLY A 702 -11.78 -5.20 -5.88
N HIS A 703 -10.69 -5.12 -5.13
CA HIS A 703 -10.70 -4.59 -3.77
C HIS A 703 -9.38 -3.86 -3.44
N VAL A 704 -9.31 -3.23 -2.27
CA VAL A 704 -8.09 -2.60 -1.75
C VAL A 704 -7.82 -3.19 -0.38
N HIS A 705 -6.75 -3.97 -0.26
CA HIS A 705 -6.57 -4.85 0.89
C HIS A 705 -7.88 -5.63 1.13
N SER A 706 -8.46 -5.59 2.32
CA SER A 706 -9.74 -6.24 2.61
C SER A 706 -11.00 -5.38 2.34
N THR A 707 -10.82 -4.09 2.00
CA THR A 707 -11.93 -3.19 1.70
C THR A 707 -12.54 -3.51 0.34
N TYR A 708 -13.84 -3.64 0.25
CA TYR A 708 -14.65 -4.09 -0.89
C TYR A 708 -14.64 -5.60 -1.14
N PHE A 709 -13.92 -6.42 -0.39
CA PHE A 709 -13.94 -7.87 -0.61
C PHE A 709 -15.36 -8.48 -0.48
N ASN A 710 -16.21 -7.91 0.38
CA ASN A 710 -17.60 -8.32 0.56
C ASN A 710 -18.59 -7.75 -0.49
N VAL A 711 -18.11 -7.03 -1.50
CA VAL A 711 -18.96 -6.52 -2.59
C VAL A 711 -19.05 -7.57 -3.70
N ALA A 712 -20.15 -8.32 -3.74
CA ALA A 712 -20.33 -9.46 -4.64
C ALA A 712 -20.08 -9.13 -6.12
N MET A 713 -20.61 -7.99 -6.60
CA MET A 713 -20.42 -7.53 -7.98
C MET A 713 -18.95 -7.38 -8.38
N LEU A 714 -18.10 -6.93 -7.45
CA LEU A 714 -16.66 -6.80 -7.71
C LEU A 714 -15.98 -8.16 -7.76
N ARG A 715 -16.39 -9.11 -6.93
CA ARG A 715 -15.88 -10.49 -6.97
C ARG A 715 -16.35 -11.28 -8.20
N GLU A 716 -17.54 -10.98 -8.73
CA GLU A 716 -17.98 -11.54 -10.01
C GLU A 716 -17.15 -11.00 -11.17
N ALA A 717 -16.89 -9.69 -11.19
CA ALA A 717 -16.10 -9.03 -12.22
C ALA A 717 -14.61 -9.46 -12.19
N ILE A 718 -14.07 -9.64 -10.99
CA ILE A 718 -12.67 -9.99 -10.75
C ILE A 718 -12.64 -11.12 -9.71
N PRO A 719 -12.65 -12.38 -10.17
CA PRO A 719 -12.65 -13.54 -9.29
C PRO A 719 -11.37 -13.63 -8.45
N HIS A 720 -11.51 -13.94 -7.17
CA HIS A 720 -10.41 -14.19 -6.25
C HIS A 720 -9.76 -15.54 -6.58
N GLN A 721 -8.58 -15.52 -7.23
CA GLN A 721 -7.86 -16.68 -7.73
C GLN A 721 -6.35 -16.51 -7.52
N PHE A 722 -5.66 -17.58 -7.07
CA PHE A 722 -4.20 -17.58 -7.09
C PHE A 722 -3.67 -18.03 -8.46
N TRP A 723 -2.47 -17.58 -8.80
CA TRP A 723 -1.82 -17.89 -10.06
C TRP A 723 -0.79 -19.01 -9.86
N LEU A 724 -0.82 -20.00 -10.74
CA LEU A 724 0.08 -21.15 -10.72
C LEU A 724 0.62 -21.38 -12.14
N ASN A 725 1.93 -21.60 -12.23
CA ASN A 725 2.56 -21.87 -13.52
C ASN A 725 2.05 -23.19 -14.12
N PRO A 726 1.89 -23.32 -15.44
CA PRO A 726 1.45 -24.56 -16.08
C PRO A 726 2.28 -25.80 -15.74
N VAL A 727 3.60 -25.64 -15.54
CA VAL A 727 4.48 -26.74 -15.15
C VAL A 727 4.12 -27.25 -13.76
N ASP A 728 3.98 -26.33 -12.80
CA ASP A 728 3.64 -26.65 -11.40
C ASP A 728 2.22 -27.20 -11.29
N ALA A 729 1.29 -26.70 -12.12
CA ALA A 729 -0.10 -27.17 -12.19
C ALA A 729 -0.18 -28.60 -12.72
N ALA A 730 0.57 -28.91 -13.77
CA ALA A 730 0.62 -30.25 -14.36
C ALA A 730 1.15 -31.28 -13.36
N GLN A 731 2.22 -30.98 -12.63
CA GLN A 731 2.79 -31.84 -11.58
C GLN A 731 1.79 -32.20 -10.48
N ARG A 732 0.82 -31.31 -10.22
CA ARG A 732 -0.20 -31.43 -9.16
C ARG A 732 -1.59 -31.83 -9.69
N GLY A 733 -1.71 -32.08 -10.99
CA GLY A 733 -2.98 -32.44 -11.65
C GLY A 733 -4.06 -31.35 -11.54
N LEU A 734 -3.67 -30.08 -11.45
CA LEU A 734 -4.58 -28.93 -11.29
C LEU A 734 -4.88 -28.24 -12.62
N LYS A 735 -6.12 -27.75 -12.75
CA LYS A 735 -6.60 -26.98 -13.90
C LYS A 735 -7.21 -25.66 -13.43
N SER A 736 -7.25 -24.67 -14.31
CA SER A 736 -7.92 -23.40 -14.01
C SER A 736 -9.37 -23.62 -13.60
N GLY A 737 -9.75 -23.00 -12.47
CA GLY A 737 -11.08 -23.13 -11.88
C GLY A 737 -11.22 -24.19 -10.78
N ASP A 738 -10.28 -25.15 -10.68
CA ASP A 738 -10.25 -26.08 -9.55
C ASP A 738 -10.11 -25.33 -8.22
N ILE A 739 -10.64 -25.92 -7.15
CA ILE A 739 -10.32 -25.49 -5.79
C ILE A 739 -9.05 -26.21 -5.35
N ALA A 740 -8.06 -25.45 -4.91
CA ALA A 740 -6.82 -26.00 -4.38
C ALA A 740 -6.64 -25.60 -2.91
N GLU A 741 -5.99 -26.47 -2.16
CA GLU A 741 -5.47 -26.19 -0.83
C GLU A 741 -4.03 -25.69 -0.98
N ILE A 742 -3.74 -24.50 -0.48
CA ILE A 742 -2.39 -23.99 -0.27
C ILE A 742 -2.07 -24.12 1.22
N TYR A 743 -0.91 -24.66 1.55
CA TYR A 743 -0.58 -24.91 2.95
C TYR A 743 0.92 -24.84 3.25
N ASN A 744 1.21 -24.59 4.51
CA ASN A 744 2.53 -24.74 5.13
C ASN A 744 2.33 -25.10 6.62
N GLU A 745 3.39 -24.98 7.44
CA GLU A 745 3.32 -25.33 8.87
C GLU A 745 2.38 -24.41 9.68
N ARG A 746 2.10 -23.18 9.19
CA ARG A 746 1.25 -22.20 9.86
C ARG A 746 -0.26 -22.42 9.63
N GLY A 747 -0.63 -23.01 8.50
CA GLY A 747 -2.05 -23.24 8.22
C GLY A 747 -2.35 -23.75 6.82
N ARG A 748 -3.65 -23.70 6.50
CA ARG A 748 -4.21 -24.17 5.21
C ARG A 748 -5.29 -23.22 4.74
N LEU A 749 -5.34 -22.96 3.44
CA LEU A 749 -6.42 -22.18 2.82
C LEU A 749 -6.91 -22.81 1.52
N HIS A 750 -8.17 -22.63 1.23
CA HIS A 750 -8.78 -23.04 -0.02
C HIS A 750 -9.03 -21.84 -0.94
N ILE A 751 -8.59 -21.94 -2.19
CA ILE A 751 -8.75 -20.87 -3.18
C ILE A 751 -8.77 -21.46 -4.60
N ARG A 752 -9.47 -20.80 -5.53
CA ARG A 752 -9.47 -21.20 -6.93
C ARG A 752 -8.14 -20.97 -7.60
N VAL A 753 -7.71 -21.92 -8.43
CA VAL A 753 -6.50 -21.79 -9.22
C VAL A 753 -6.78 -21.08 -10.55
N LYS A 754 -5.84 -20.22 -10.96
CA LYS A 754 -5.68 -19.72 -12.32
C LYS A 754 -4.34 -20.22 -12.85
N VAL A 755 -4.36 -21.19 -13.73
CA VAL A 755 -3.14 -21.69 -14.40
C VAL A 755 -2.73 -20.66 -15.46
N THR A 756 -1.50 -20.17 -15.37
CA THR A 756 -1.00 -19.09 -16.24
C THR A 756 0.53 -19.05 -16.27
N ASP A 757 1.11 -18.70 -17.41
CA ASP A 757 2.53 -18.45 -17.64
C ASP A 757 3.00 -17.06 -17.15
N ARG A 758 2.11 -16.31 -16.50
CA ARG A 758 2.40 -14.98 -15.94
C ARG A 758 3.13 -15.03 -14.59
N VAL A 759 3.57 -16.19 -14.16
CA VAL A 759 4.46 -16.43 -13.01
C VAL A 759 5.50 -17.47 -13.40
N LEU A 760 6.69 -17.43 -12.77
CA LEU A 760 7.74 -18.42 -12.98
C LEU A 760 7.34 -19.80 -12.45
N PRO A 761 7.88 -20.91 -12.99
CA PRO A 761 7.85 -22.19 -12.31
C PRO A 761 8.47 -22.08 -10.91
N GLY A 762 7.87 -22.76 -9.94
CA GLY A 762 8.27 -22.67 -8.54
C GLY A 762 7.81 -21.41 -7.79
N VAL A 763 7.02 -20.54 -8.44
CA VAL A 763 6.41 -19.35 -7.83
C VAL A 763 4.90 -19.40 -7.94
N ILE A 764 4.20 -19.10 -6.85
CA ILE A 764 2.76 -18.83 -6.87
C ILE A 764 2.45 -17.40 -6.45
N ALA A 765 1.40 -16.84 -7.02
CA ALA A 765 0.93 -15.52 -6.64
C ALA A 765 -0.49 -15.60 -6.06
N VAL A 766 -0.64 -15.16 -4.81
CA VAL A 766 -1.91 -15.20 -4.07
C VAL A 766 -2.43 -13.78 -3.86
N PRO A 767 -3.68 -13.46 -4.26
CA PRO A 767 -4.21 -12.12 -4.02
C PRO A 767 -4.43 -11.89 -2.52
N GLN A 768 -3.95 -10.76 -2.01
CA GLN A 768 -4.14 -10.38 -0.61
C GLN A 768 -5.52 -9.78 -0.36
N GLY A 769 -5.97 -9.75 0.90
CA GLY A 769 -7.14 -9.01 1.33
C GLY A 769 -8.46 -9.80 1.36
N ALA A 770 -8.44 -11.05 0.98
CA ALA A 770 -9.60 -11.93 1.21
C ALA A 770 -9.94 -12.00 2.71
N TRP A 771 -11.22 -12.04 3.03
CA TRP A 771 -11.67 -12.17 4.41
C TRP A 771 -11.50 -13.61 4.88
N ARG A 772 -10.74 -13.78 5.96
CA ARG A 772 -10.55 -15.09 6.61
C ARG A 772 -11.88 -15.68 7.04
N SER A 773 -12.13 -16.95 6.68
CA SER A 773 -13.34 -17.68 7.02
C SER A 773 -13.00 -19.14 7.27
N LEU A 774 -12.96 -19.53 8.54
CA LEU A 774 -12.64 -20.92 8.90
C LEU A 774 -13.86 -21.82 8.77
N ASP A 775 -13.63 -23.01 8.25
CA ASP A 775 -14.58 -24.11 8.33
C ASP A 775 -14.42 -24.87 9.66
N THR A 776 -15.21 -25.93 9.86
CA THR A 776 -15.18 -26.74 11.08
C THR A 776 -13.90 -27.54 11.29
N THR A 777 -13.04 -27.64 10.27
CA THR A 777 -11.74 -28.34 10.31
C THR A 777 -10.56 -27.39 10.47
N GLY A 778 -10.83 -26.07 10.58
CA GLY A 778 -9.81 -25.04 10.73
C GLY A 778 -9.13 -24.63 9.40
N VAL A 779 -9.70 -25.03 8.25
CA VAL A 779 -9.24 -24.56 6.93
C VAL A 779 -9.85 -23.19 6.63
N ASP A 780 -9.03 -22.26 6.15
CA ASP A 780 -9.53 -20.97 5.68
C ASP A 780 -10.13 -21.08 4.28
N THR A 781 -11.45 -21.17 4.20
CA THR A 781 -12.22 -21.20 2.96
C THR A 781 -12.41 -19.81 2.32
N GLY A 782 -12.02 -18.75 3.00
CA GLY A 782 -12.01 -17.38 2.47
C GLY A 782 -10.83 -17.11 1.56
N GLY A 783 -9.75 -17.88 1.69
CA GLY A 783 -8.54 -17.75 0.88
C GLY A 783 -7.64 -16.59 1.31
N CYS A 784 -7.55 -16.30 2.60
CA CYS A 784 -6.71 -15.24 3.14
C CYS A 784 -5.23 -15.64 3.17
N ILE A 785 -4.40 -15.01 2.37
CA ILE A 785 -2.96 -15.28 2.28
C ILE A 785 -2.25 -15.26 3.64
N ASN A 786 -2.72 -14.41 4.57
CA ASN A 786 -2.08 -14.23 5.88
C ASN A 786 -2.28 -15.40 6.86
N THR A 787 -3.07 -16.38 6.50
CA THR A 787 -3.08 -17.70 7.16
C THR A 787 -1.73 -18.41 7.01
N LEU A 788 -0.94 -18.05 5.97
CA LEU A 788 0.31 -18.71 5.60
C LEU A 788 1.57 -17.85 5.75
N THR A 789 1.43 -16.55 6.05
CA THR A 789 2.58 -15.62 6.16
C THR A 789 3.26 -15.70 7.52
N SER A 790 4.56 -15.37 7.57
CA SER A 790 5.39 -15.47 8.78
C SER A 790 5.24 -14.28 9.72
N TRP A 791 5.33 -14.53 11.03
CA TRP A 791 5.47 -13.50 12.07
C TRP A 791 6.89 -12.95 12.19
N HIS A 792 7.88 -13.56 11.53
CA HIS A 792 9.26 -13.11 11.61
C HIS A 792 9.39 -11.73 10.93
N PRO A 793 9.63 -10.65 11.68
CA PRO A 793 9.74 -9.31 11.11
C PRO A 793 11.08 -9.13 10.40
N SER A 794 11.16 -8.18 9.47
CA SER A 794 12.44 -7.81 8.88
C SER A 794 13.45 -7.29 9.94
N PRO A 795 14.76 -7.45 9.72
CA PRO A 795 15.77 -7.21 10.75
C PRO A 795 15.77 -5.79 11.32
N PHE A 796 15.71 -4.76 10.48
CA PHE A 796 15.84 -3.37 10.88
C PHE A 796 14.50 -2.70 11.19
N ALA A 797 13.66 -2.56 10.18
CA ALA A 797 12.39 -1.84 10.31
C ALA A 797 11.29 -2.64 10.99
N LYS A 798 11.55 -3.90 11.33
CA LYS A 798 10.55 -4.85 11.87
C LYS A 798 9.29 -4.87 11.01
N GLY A 799 9.48 -4.88 9.69
CA GLY A 799 8.40 -4.85 8.71
C GLY A 799 7.86 -6.23 8.35
N ASN A 800 6.73 -6.24 7.64
CA ASN A 800 6.00 -7.45 7.24
C ASN A 800 6.67 -8.17 6.05
N PRO A 801 7.08 -9.46 6.15
CA PRO A 801 7.72 -10.23 5.08
C PRO A 801 6.72 -10.97 4.18
N GLN A 802 5.64 -10.35 3.77
CA GLN A 802 4.50 -10.97 3.07
C GLN A 802 4.86 -11.72 1.78
N HIS A 803 5.96 -11.35 1.11
CA HIS A 803 6.32 -11.87 -0.22
C HIS A 803 7.43 -12.94 -0.19
N THR A 804 7.89 -13.33 0.98
CA THR A 804 8.89 -14.39 1.16
C THR A 804 8.36 -15.46 2.10
N ASN A 805 7.53 -16.36 1.58
CA ASN A 805 6.99 -17.50 2.30
C ASN A 805 7.01 -18.74 1.40
N LEU A 806 7.28 -19.90 1.96
CA LEU A 806 7.27 -21.19 1.25
C LEU A 806 5.98 -21.96 1.55
N VAL A 807 5.43 -22.58 0.52
CA VAL A 807 4.16 -23.31 0.58
C VAL A 807 4.15 -24.51 -0.37
N GLU A 808 3.19 -25.39 -0.15
CA GLU A 808 2.83 -26.44 -1.11
C GLU A 808 1.36 -26.29 -1.51
N VAL A 809 1.00 -26.80 -2.68
CA VAL A 809 -0.33 -26.76 -3.28
C VAL A 809 -0.78 -28.16 -3.67
N LYS A 810 -2.00 -28.50 -3.32
CA LYS A 810 -2.65 -29.75 -3.77
C LYS A 810 -4.13 -29.49 -4.11
N ARG A 811 -4.80 -30.45 -4.69
CA ARG A 811 -6.26 -30.39 -4.88
C ARG A 811 -6.94 -30.40 -3.50
N ALA A 812 -7.96 -29.53 -3.30
CA ALA A 812 -8.74 -29.47 -2.08
C ALA A 812 -9.74 -30.65 -1.96
#